data_f959172fb785df88e73d4bab14ce38ab
#
_entry.id   f959172fb785df88e73d4bab14ce38ab
#
_cell.length_a   1.000
_cell.length_b   1.000
_cell.length_c   1.000
_cell.angle_alpha   90.00
_cell.angle_beta   90.00
_cell.angle_gamma   90.00
#
_symmetry.space_group_name_H-M   'P 1'
#
loop_
_entity.id
_entity.type
_entity.pdbx_description
1 polymer ?
#
loop_
_entity_poly.entity_id
_entity_poly.type
_entity_poly.pdbx_seq_one_letter_code
_entity_poly.pdbx_strand_id
1 'polypeptide(L)'
;MEDFAMDRFILKAPYKPTGDQPQAIAELVKGFKEGNQCQTLLGVTGSGKTFTMANVIQQLQKPTLVIAHNKTLAAQLYGEFKEMFPDNAVEYFVSYYDYYQPEAYVPSTDTYIEKDSSVNDEIDKLRHSATAALIERKDVIVVSSVSCIYGIGSKESYSEMMISLRPGMIKDRDEVIDDLINIQYVRSELDFKRGTFRVKGDVLEILPVSTFEDAVRVEFFGDEIDRIVEFDVLTGEVKRSLNFVAIFPASHYVVPQEQIERAIKGIKEELAEQVTYFKEHDQLIEAQRIAERTNFDIEMLRETGFCSGIENYSRHLAGLEPGQPPSTLIDFFGDDFLMIIDESHITVPQIGGMYAGDQSRKSTLVDFGFRLPSAKDNRPLEFGEFEQKIDQMLFVSATPGKYEEEHELLRAEQIIRPTGLLDPAIDVRPVEGQIDDLLGEIHKETDKGNKVLVTTLTKRMAEELTDYMREVGIRVKYLHSDIDTLERIEIVRDLRMGVFDVLVGINLLREGLDIPEITLVAILDADKEGFLRSETSLVQTIGRAARNSEGHVIMYADHMTDSMHAAITETERRREIQDEYNKEHGITPQTIKKDIRDLIKISDEHEEETGGYEKDMESMSKKELKEVIERLSKKMNQAAAELNFELAAQLRDELKEFKIAYQEYDD
;
A
#
# COMPACT_ATOMS: atom_id res chain seq x y z
N MET A 1 24.32 -27.28 -13.55
CA MET A 1 23.46 -26.72 -14.64
C MET A 1 22.03 -26.52 -14.16
N GLU A 2 21.81 -26.29 -12.85
CA GLU A 2 20.50 -26.00 -12.26
C GLU A 2 20.31 -24.54 -11.80
N ASP A 3 21.37 -23.70 -11.89
CA ASP A 3 21.35 -22.29 -11.43
C ASP A 3 20.78 -21.27 -12.44
N PHE A 4 20.31 -21.69 -13.62
CA PHE A 4 19.80 -20.78 -14.65
C PHE A 4 18.26 -20.61 -14.65
N ALA A 5 17.55 -21.27 -13.74
CA ALA A 5 16.07 -21.19 -13.68
C ALA A 5 15.56 -19.97 -12.88
N MET A 6 16.38 -19.32 -12.07
CA MET A 6 15.98 -18.23 -11.18
C MET A 6 15.94 -16.83 -11.82
N ASP A 7 16.36 -16.67 -13.08
CA ASP A 7 16.42 -15.38 -13.77
C ASP A 7 15.30 -15.16 -14.81
N ARG A 8 14.26 -15.99 -14.80
CA ARG A 8 13.19 -15.91 -15.80
C ARG A 8 11.81 -15.97 -15.17
N PHE A 9 10.92 -15.12 -15.63
CA PHE A 9 9.50 -15.21 -15.29
C PHE A 9 8.84 -16.43 -15.92
N ILE A 10 8.21 -17.25 -15.08
CA ILE A 10 7.45 -18.44 -15.49
C ILE A 10 6.02 -18.30 -14.97
N LEU A 11 5.12 -17.90 -15.88
CA LEU A 11 3.70 -17.78 -15.54
C LEU A 11 3.07 -19.16 -15.37
N LYS A 12 2.45 -19.40 -14.23
CA LYS A 12 1.66 -20.58 -13.91
C LYS A 12 0.21 -20.21 -13.68
N ALA A 13 -0.64 -20.47 -14.66
CA ALA A 13 -2.06 -20.21 -14.56
C ALA A 13 -2.87 -21.40 -15.05
N PRO A 14 -4.01 -21.74 -14.41
CA PRO A 14 -4.85 -22.86 -14.84
C PRO A 14 -5.66 -22.58 -16.11
N TYR A 15 -5.61 -21.38 -16.64
CA TYR A 15 -6.34 -20.89 -17.81
C TYR A 15 -5.41 -20.24 -18.83
N LYS A 16 -5.90 -20.10 -20.04
CA LYS A 16 -5.20 -19.45 -21.16
C LYS A 16 -5.87 -18.11 -21.49
N PRO A 17 -5.16 -17.18 -22.16
CA PRO A 17 -5.77 -15.95 -22.65
C PRO A 17 -6.97 -16.24 -23.58
N THR A 18 -8.07 -15.55 -23.35
CA THR A 18 -9.33 -15.66 -24.09
C THR A 18 -9.87 -14.29 -24.47
N GLY A 19 -10.90 -14.26 -25.33
CA GLY A 19 -11.47 -13.01 -25.79
C GLY A 19 -10.48 -12.21 -26.62
N ASP A 20 -10.35 -10.95 -26.34
CA ASP A 20 -9.39 -10.02 -26.93
C ASP A 20 -8.03 -9.97 -26.20
N GLN A 21 -7.86 -10.72 -25.10
CA GLN A 21 -6.58 -10.81 -24.38
C GLN A 21 -5.40 -11.24 -25.27
N PRO A 22 -5.50 -12.30 -26.14
CA PRO A 22 -4.38 -12.69 -26.99
C PRO A 22 -3.90 -11.57 -27.90
N GLN A 23 -4.83 -10.82 -28.49
CA GLN A 23 -4.52 -9.69 -29.36
C GLN A 23 -3.87 -8.55 -28.57
N ALA A 24 -4.46 -8.14 -27.44
CA ALA A 24 -3.94 -7.09 -26.59
C ALA A 24 -2.52 -7.40 -26.09
N ILE A 25 -2.26 -8.64 -25.64
CA ILE A 25 -0.93 -9.09 -25.23
C ILE A 25 0.06 -8.98 -26.39
N ALA A 26 -0.31 -9.49 -27.58
CA ALA A 26 0.57 -9.47 -28.74
C ALA A 26 0.92 -8.05 -29.21
N GLU A 27 -0.05 -7.15 -29.22
CA GLU A 27 0.13 -5.74 -29.61
C GLU A 27 1.03 -5.01 -28.61
N LEU A 28 0.77 -5.14 -27.30
CA LEU A 28 1.57 -4.50 -26.25
C LEU A 28 3.02 -5.00 -26.26
N VAL A 29 3.22 -6.32 -26.32
CA VAL A 29 4.56 -6.92 -26.36
C VAL A 29 5.33 -6.50 -27.60
N LYS A 30 4.67 -6.48 -28.75
CA LYS A 30 5.26 -6.02 -29.99
C LYS A 30 5.68 -4.56 -29.90
N GLY A 31 4.80 -3.67 -29.43
CA GLY A 31 5.08 -2.25 -29.31
C GLY A 31 6.27 -1.96 -28.37
N PHE A 32 6.35 -2.63 -27.21
CA PHE A 32 7.51 -2.48 -26.31
C PHE A 32 8.81 -3.00 -26.93
N LYS A 33 8.77 -4.11 -27.68
CA LYS A 33 9.96 -4.63 -28.39
C LYS A 33 10.39 -3.74 -29.55
N GLU A 34 9.48 -2.97 -30.14
CA GLU A 34 9.75 -1.97 -31.15
C GLU A 34 10.23 -0.62 -30.59
N GLY A 35 10.24 -0.46 -29.25
CA GLY A 35 10.76 0.71 -28.56
C GLY A 35 9.71 1.74 -28.16
N ASN A 36 8.43 1.40 -28.15
CA ASN A 36 7.40 2.28 -27.60
C ASN A 36 7.69 2.57 -26.11
N GLN A 37 7.69 3.84 -25.73
CA GLN A 37 7.90 4.25 -24.36
C GLN A 37 6.63 4.11 -23.51
N CYS A 38 5.49 4.56 -24.03
CA CYS A 38 4.22 4.54 -23.34
C CYS A 38 3.16 3.82 -24.16
N GLN A 39 2.43 2.91 -23.52
CA GLN A 39 1.30 2.21 -24.13
C GLN A 39 0.15 2.12 -23.10
N THR A 40 -1.08 2.02 -23.62
CA THR A 40 -2.28 1.89 -22.76
C THR A 40 -2.99 0.57 -23.01
N LEU A 41 -3.29 -0.14 -21.92
CA LEU A 41 -4.28 -1.21 -21.89
C LEU A 41 -5.61 -0.64 -21.41
N LEU A 42 -6.53 -0.36 -22.32
CA LEU A 42 -7.91 -0.05 -22.01
C LEU A 42 -8.65 -1.34 -21.72
N GLY A 43 -8.81 -1.67 -20.44
CA GLY A 43 -9.44 -2.91 -20.01
C GLY A 43 -10.67 -2.67 -19.16
N VAL A 44 -11.84 -3.13 -19.61
CA VAL A 44 -13.06 -3.02 -18.80
C VAL A 44 -12.96 -3.81 -17.51
N THR A 45 -13.77 -3.45 -16.52
CA THR A 45 -13.84 -4.18 -15.26
C THR A 45 -14.20 -5.64 -15.48
N GLY A 46 -13.41 -6.57 -14.94
CA GLY A 46 -13.65 -8.01 -15.07
C GLY A 46 -13.15 -8.64 -16.39
N SER A 47 -12.43 -7.90 -17.23
CA SER A 47 -11.81 -8.45 -18.48
C SER A 47 -10.54 -9.26 -18.23
N GLY A 48 -10.02 -9.27 -16.99
CA GLY A 48 -8.78 -9.99 -16.65
C GLY A 48 -7.51 -9.20 -16.95
N LYS A 49 -7.50 -7.88 -16.70
CA LYS A 49 -6.34 -7.00 -16.90
C LYS A 49 -5.07 -7.53 -16.23
N THR A 50 -5.16 -8.01 -14.99
CA THR A 50 -4.01 -8.55 -14.24
C THR A 50 -3.37 -9.73 -14.95
N PHE A 51 -4.18 -10.61 -15.53
CA PHE A 51 -3.68 -11.75 -16.30
C PHE A 51 -2.99 -11.31 -17.61
N THR A 52 -3.51 -10.27 -18.25
CA THR A 52 -2.87 -9.65 -19.42
C THR A 52 -1.53 -9.04 -19.04
N MET A 53 -1.45 -8.28 -17.95
CA MET A 53 -0.19 -7.75 -17.40
C MET A 53 0.82 -8.87 -17.14
N ALA A 54 0.40 -9.96 -16.50
CA ALA A 54 1.27 -11.11 -16.21
C ALA A 54 1.84 -11.75 -17.49
N ASN A 55 1.02 -11.88 -18.53
CA ASN A 55 1.48 -12.39 -19.84
C ASN A 55 2.47 -11.43 -20.53
N VAL A 56 2.26 -10.12 -20.40
CA VAL A 56 3.19 -9.11 -20.93
C VAL A 56 4.53 -9.21 -20.19
N ILE A 57 4.52 -9.29 -18.87
CA ILE A 57 5.73 -9.46 -18.02
C ILE A 57 6.49 -10.71 -18.45
N GLN A 58 5.81 -11.85 -18.55
CA GLN A 58 6.43 -13.11 -18.98
C GLN A 58 7.08 -13.01 -20.36
N GLN A 59 6.47 -12.32 -21.31
CA GLN A 59 6.99 -12.24 -22.68
C GLN A 59 8.10 -11.20 -22.86
N LEU A 60 8.13 -10.16 -22.02
CA LEU A 60 9.19 -9.14 -22.02
C LEU A 60 10.40 -9.54 -21.18
N GLN A 61 10.20 -10.35 -20.14
CA GLN A 61 11.27 -10.83 -19.27
C GLN A 61 12.08 -9.69 -18.60
N LYS A 62 11.41 -8.61 -18.19
CA LYS A 62 12.02 -7.45 -17.53
C LYS A 62 11.58 -7.38 -16.06
N PRO A 63 12.45 -6.97 -15.13
CA PRO A 63 12.02 -6.57 -13.79
C PRO A 63 10.85 -5.59 -13.91
N THR A 64 9.84 -5.73 -13.07
CA THR A 64 8.60 -4.97 -13.24
C THR A 64 8.18 -4.28 -11.95
N LEU A 65 7.90 -2.98 -12.04
CA LEU A 65 7.26 -2.21 -10.97
C LEU A 65 5.80 -1.97 -11.32
N VAL A 66 4.90 -2.43 -10.48
CA VAL A 66 3.45 -2.20 -10.60
C VAL A 66 3.01 -1.20 -9.54
N ILE A 67 2.47 -0.06 -9.95
CA ILE A 67 2.00 0.98 -9.04
C ILE A 67 0.48 0.98 -8.99
N ALA A 68 -0.07 0.90 -7.77
CA ALA A 68 -1.50 1.03 -7.48
C ALA A 68 -1.76 2.28 -6.64
N HIS A 69 -2.93 2.88 -6.78
CA HIS A 69 -3.26 4.15 -6.10
C HIS A 69 -3.50 4.02 -4.58
N ASN A 70 -3.70 2.82 -4.06
CA ASN A 70 -3.85 2.58 -2.61
C ASN A 70 -3.28 1.22 -2.17
N LYS A 71 -3.13 1.04 -0.83
CA LYS A 71 -2.58 -0.19 -0.23
C LYS A 71 -3.45 -1.42 -0.50
N THR A 72 -4.78 -1.29 -0.48
CA THR A 72 -5.71 -2.42 -0.66
C THR A 72 -5.62 -2.99 -2.07
N LEU A 73 -5.61 -2.14 -3.09
CA LEU A 73 -5.43 -2.59 -4.47
C LEU A 73 -4.04 -3.17 -4.70
N ALA A 74 -3.01 -2.55 -4.12
CA ALA A 74 -1.65 -3.09 -4.17
C ALA A 74 -1.58 -4.50 -3.53
N ALA A 75 -2.22 -4.72 -2.37
CA ALA A 75 -2.27 -6.03 -1.72
C ALA A 75 -3.00 -7.08 -2.58
N GLN A 76 -4.12 -6.69 -3.21
CA GLN A 76 -4.83 -7.56 -4.13
C GLN A 76 -3.96 -7.98 -5.32
N LEU A 77 -3.33 -7.01 -5.99
CA LEU A 77 -2.44 -7.27 -7.12
C LEU A 77 -1.24 -8.12 -6.73
N TYR A 78 -0.64 -7.85 -5.56
CA TYR A 78 0.44 -8.66 -5.00
C TYR A 78 0.01 -10.14 -4.85
N GLY A 79 -1.15 -10.39 -4.26
CA GLY A 79 -1.69 -11.74 -4.12
C GLY A 79 -1.94 -12.42 -5.46
N GLU A 80 -2.55 -11.72 -6.43
CA GLU A 80 -2.81 -12.23 -7.78
C GLU A 80 -1.50 -12.56 -8.53
N PHE A 81 -0.49 -11.68 -8.49
CA PHE A 81 0.81 -11.94 -9.12
C PHE A 81 1.55 -13.09 -8.43
N LYS A 82 1.49 -13.19 -7.11
CA LYS A 82 2.13 -14.29 -6.36
C LYS A 82 1.53 -15.65 -6.69
N GLU A 83 0.21 -15.73 -6.90
CA GLU A 83 -0.45 -16.94 -7.39
C GLU A 83 -0.01 -17.29 -8.83
N MET A 84 0.18 -16.29 -9.69
CA MET A 84 0.58 -16.48 -11.08
C MET A 84 2.08 -16.74 -11.29
N PHE A 85 2.93 -16.25 -10.39
CA PHE A 85 4.38 -16.38 -10.43
C PHE A 85 4.94 -16.99 -9.13
N PRO A 86 4.54 -18.22 -8.76
CA PRO A 86 4.90 -18.81 -7.46
C PRO A 86 6.40 -19.10 -7.29
N ASP A 87 7.17 -19.21 -8.36
CA ASP A 87 8.61 -19.49 -8.32
C ASP A 87 9.47 -18.23 -8.50
N ASN A 88 8.85 -17.08 -8.80
CA ASN A 88 9.53 -15.81 -9.01
C ASN A 88 9.43 -14.91 -7.78
N ALA A 89 10.27 -13.89 -7.70
CA ALA A 89 10.21 -12.90 -6.64
C ALA A 89 9.06 -11.92 -6.90
N VAL A 90 7.95 -12.11 -6.19
CA VAL A 90 6.85 -11.15 -6.17
C VAL A 90 6.88 -10.49 -4.81
N GLU A 91 7.09 -9.18 -4.79
CA GLU A 91 7.39 -8.38 -3.62
C GLU A 91 6.34 -7.27 -3.41
N TYR A 92 6.22 -6.79 -2.17
CA TYR A 92 5.25 -5.79 -1.78
C TYR A 92 5.92 -4.57 -1.17
N PHE A 93 5.65 -3.38 -1.69
CA PHE A 93 6.30 -2.15 -1.24
C PHE A 93 5.30 -1.01 -1.07
N VAL A 94 4.74 -0.88 0.12
CA VAL A 94 3.82 0.22 0.47
C VAL A 94 4.33 1.00 1.67
N SER A 95 3.64 2.04 2.09
CA SER A 95 3.96 2.74 3.34
C SER A 95 3.84 1.77 4.53
N TYR A 96 4.91 1.65 5.31
CA TYR A 96 4.99 0.77 6.48
C TYR A 96 4.36 1.35 7.75
N TYR A 97 3.73 2.53 7.66
CA TYR A 97 3.02 3.12 8.77
C TYR A 97 1.57 2.63 8.82
N ASP A 98 1.13 2.08 9.97
CA ASP A 98 -0.27 1.83 10.27
C ASP A 98 -0.97 3.15 10.60
N TYR A 99 -0.31 3.97 11.40
CA TYR A 99 -0.67 5.35 11.69
C TYR A 99 0.50 6.27 11.35
N TYR A 100 0.21 7.40 10.70
CA TYR A 100 1.22 8.40 10.35
C TYR A 100 0.68 9.81 10.48
N GLN A 101 1.16 10.52 11.49
CA GLN A 101 1.00 11.96 11.63
C GLN A 101 2.32 12.64 11.28
N PRO A 102 2.40 13.33 10.14
CA PRO A 102 3.63 14.02 9.77
C PRO A 102 3.90 15.18 10.71
N GLU A 103 5.19 15.44 10.95
CA GLU A 103 5.64 16.65 11.62
C GLU A 103 5.10 17.89 10.90
N ALA A 104 4.47 18.80 11.62
CA ALA A 104 3.90 20.01 11.06
C ALA A 104 3.92 21.16 12.05
N TYR A 105 3.85 22.39 11.56
CA TYR A 105 3.66 23.57 12.38
C TYR A 105 2.52 24.41 11.83
N VAL A 106 1.64 24.87 12.71
CA VAL A 106 0.50 25.71 12.38
C VAL A 106 0.75 27.12 12.94
N PRO A 107 1.25 28.07 12.14
CA PRO A 107 1.64 29.40 12.62
C PRO A 107 0.49 30.19 13.25
N SER A 108 -0.74 30.03 12.77
CA SER A 108 -1.91 30.76 13.26
C SER A 108 -2.27 30.45 14.72
N THR A 109 -1.92 29.26 15.20
CA THR A 109 -2.20 28.77 16.57
C THR A 109 -0.92 28.57 17.39
N ASP A 110 0.25 28.82 16.81
CA ASP A 110 1.58 28.52 17.40
C ASP A 110 1.64 27.04 17.89
N THR A 111 1.12 26.12 17.05
CA THR A 111 1.02 24.72 17.44
C THR A 111 2.01 23.90 16.63
N TYR A 112 2.98 23.30 17.33
CA TYR A 112 3.86 22.30 16.75
C TYR A 112 3.26 20.92 16.95
N ILE A 113 3.13 20.18 15.85
CA ILE A 113 2.67 18.80 15.80
C ILE A 113 3.91 17.93 15.62
N GLU A 114 4.25 17.17 16.63
CA GLU A 114 5.35 16.21 16.55
C GLU A 114 4.99 15.06 15.60
N LYS A 115 6.02 14.50 14.92
CA LYS A 115 5.84 13.28 14.13
C LYS A 115 5.43 12.16 15.07
N ASP A 116 4.26 11.58 14.81
CA ASP A 116 3.78 10.37 15.48
C ASP A 116 3.51 9.28 14.44
N SER A 117 4.00 8.07 14.70
CA SER A 117 3.85 6.98 13.75
C SER A 117 4.00 5.63 14.43
N SER A 118 3.15 4.69 14.08
CA SER A 118 3.33 3.27 14.35
C SER A 118 3.82 2.56 13.10
N VAL A 119 4.84 1.74 13.25
CA VAL A 119 5.45 0.97 12.18
C VAL A 119 4.88 -0.44 12.18
N ASN A 120 4.42 -0.89 11.03
CA ASN A 120 4.03 -2.27 10.80
C ASN A 120 5.26 -3.10 10.44
N ASP A 121 5.68 -3.98 11.34
CA ASP A 121 6.88 -4.80 11.17
C ASP A 121 6.79 -5.77 9.98
N GLU A 122 5.58 -6.26 9.64
CA GLU A 122 5.37 -7.11 8.48
C GLU A 122 5.59 -6.36 7.17
N ILE A 123 5.02 -5.16 7.06
CA ILE A 123 5.20 -4.33 5.87
C ILE A 123 6.66 -3.87 5.75
N ASP A 124 7.30 -3.54 6.88
CA ASP A 124 8.71 -3.16 6.88
C ASP A 124 9.62 -4.31 6.41
N LYS A 125 9.38 -5.56 6.88
CA LYS A 125 10.03 -6.77 6.37
C LYS A 125 9.87 -6.91 4.85
N LEU A 126 8.63 -6.77 4.34
CA LEU A 126 8.36 -6.89 2.90
C LEU A 126 9.07 -5.81 2.08
N ARG A 127 9.25 -4.60 2.62
CA ARG A 127 10.03 -3.54 1.97
C ARG A 127 11.52 -3.90 1.88
N HIS A 128 12.09 -4.45 2.95
CA HIS A 128 13.47 -4.96 2.93
C HIS A 128 13.62 -6.15 1.98
N SER A 129 12.65 -7.06 1.94
CA SER A 129 12.61 -8.16 0.96
C SER A 129 12.62 -7.64 -0.48
N ALA A 130 11.82 -6.63 -0.79
CA ALA A 130 11.74 -6.04 -2.13
C ALA A 130 13.09 -5.42 -2.58
N THR A 131 13.75 -4.64 -1.73
CA THR A 131 15.04 -4.04 -2.06
C THR A 131 16.16 -5.07 -2.17
N ALA A 132 16.17 -6.10 -1.32
CA ALA A 132 17.11 -7.21 -1.41
C ALA A 132 16.91 -8.01 -2.72
N ALA A 133 15.67 -8.37 -3.04
CA ALA A 133 15.34 -9.10 -4.27
C ALA A 133 15.79 -8.35 -5.54
N LEU A 134 15.59 -7.03 -5.59
CA LEU A 134 16.03 -6.19 -6.73
C LEU A 134 17.55 -6.13 -6.91
N ILE A 135 18.32 -6.38 -5.84
CA ILE A 135 19.79 -6.45 -5.92
C ILE A 135 20.26 -7.85 -6.34
N GLU A 136 19.59 -8.90 -5.85
CA GLU A 136 20.01 -10.29 -6.02
C GLU A 136 19.46 -10.96 -7.28
N ARG A 137 18.29 -10.53 -7.79
CA ARG A 137 17.52 -11.23 -8.83
C ARG A 137 17.11 -10.29 -9.96
N LYS A 138 16.80 -10.87 -11.13
CA LYS A 138 16.24 -10.15 -12.29
C LYS A 138 14.78 -10.46 -12.55
N ASP A 139 14.27 -11.56 -12.01
CA ASP A 139 12.90 -12.01 -12.14
C ASP A 139 12.01 -11.48 -10.99
N VAL A 140 12.01 -10.14 -10.81
CA VAL A 140 11.36 -9.47 -9.69
C VAL A 140 10.17 -8.65 -10.17
N ILE A 141 9.02 -8.87 -9.54
CA ILE A 141 7.83 -8.01 -9.65
C ILE A 141 7.63 -7.34 -8.30
N VAL A 142 7.70 -6.01 -8.24
CA VAL A 142 7.34 -5.27 -7.03
C VAL A 142 6.00 -4.60 -7.25
N VAL A 143 5.04 -4.91 -6.38
CA VAL A 143 3.75 -4.21 -6.34
C VAL A 143 3.83 -3.13 -5.27
N SER A 144 3.63 -1.89 -5.66
CA SER A 144 3.80 -0.73 -4.79
C SER A 144 2.59 0.21 -4.82
N SER A 145 2.46 0.99 -3.75
CA SER A 145 1.67 2.23 -3.79
C SER A 145 2.57 3.39 -4.27
N VAL A 146 2.06 4.61 -4.27
CA VAL A 146 2.85 5.81 -4.57
C VAL A 146 4.06 6.02 -3.64
N SER A 147 4.22 5.21 -2.59
CA SER A 147 5.40 5.25 -1.72
C SER A 147 6.72 4.95 -2.46
N CYS A 148 6.68 4.35 -3.63
CA CYS A 148 7.87 4.10 -4.46
C CYS A 148 8.58 5.37 -4.96
N ILE A 149 7.90 6.54 -4.97
CA ILE A 149 8.51 7.81 -5.37
C ILE A 149 9.13 8.59 -4.21
N TYR A 150 9.03 8.09 -2.98
CA TYR A 150 9.65 8.70 -1.80
C TYR A 150 11.07 8.19 -1.59
N GLY A 151 11.94 9.04 -1.01
CA GLY A 151 13.31 8.69 -0.68
C GLY A 151 13.40 7.53 0.31
N ILE A 152 14.29 6.56 0.02
CA ILE A 152 14.53 5.39 0.86
C ILE A 152 16.02 5.17 1.19
N GLY A 153 16.89 6.09 0.81
CA GLY A 153 18.33 5.94 0.94
C GLY A 153 19.00 5.50 -0.37
N SER A 154 20.33 5.57 -0.42
CA SER A 154 21.11 5.27 -1.63
C SER A 154 21.19 3.76 -1.88
N LYS A 155 20.89 3.34 -3.11
CA LYS A 155 21.10 1.97 -3.58
C LYS A 155 22.59 1.56 -3.46
N GLU A 156 23.47 2.47 -3.82
CA GLU A 156 24.91 2.25 -3.79
C GLU A 156 25.36 1.94 -2.36
N SER A 157 25.04 2.82 -1.40
CA SER A 157 25.39 2.61 0.01
C SER A 157 24.77 1.33 0.57
N TYR A 158 23.51 1.05 0.25
CA TYR A 158 22.83 -0.16 0.70
C TYR A 158 23.49 -1.44 0.16
N SER A 159 23.93 -1.43 -1.10
CA SER A 159 24.62 -2.55 -1.74
C SER A 159 26.07 -2.69 -1.26
N GLU A 160 26.80 -1.58 -1.06
CA GLU A 160 28.19 -1.59 -0.60
C GLU A 160 28.32 -2.10 0.83
N MET A 161 27.34 -1.84 1.68
CA MET A 161 27.32 -2.28 3.07
C MET A 161 26.77 -3.70 3.27
N MET A 162 26.35 -4.39 2.21
CA MET A 162 25.94 -5.80 2.26
C MET A 162 27.10 -6.69 2.68
N ILE A 163 26.89 -7.54 3.69
CA ILE A 163 27.88 -8.52 4.14
C ILE A 163 27.72 -9.80 3.33
N SER A 164 28.77 -10.19 2.63
CA SER A 164 28.84 -11.40 1.80
C SER A 164 29.69 -12.47 2.48
N LEU A 165 29.10 -13.64 2.80
CA LEU A 165 29.76 -14.75 3.48
C LEU A 165 29.68 -16.02 2.66
N ARG A 166 30.78 -16.82 2.70
CA ARG A 166 30.90 -18.11 2.01
C ARG A 166 31.67 -19.12 2.87
N PRO A 167 31.33 -20.41 2.84
CA PRO A 167 32.19 -21.45 3.42
C PRO A 167 33.59 -21.43 2.81
N GLY A 168 34.60 -21.61 3.64
CA GLY A 168 36.02 -21.52 3.24
C GLY A 168 36.58 -20.08 3.18
N MET A 169 35.78 -19.08 3.51
CA MET A 169 36.25 -17.68 3.59
C MET A 169 37.05 -17.48 4.87
N ILE A 170 38.25 -16.90 4.73
CA ILE A 170 39.06 -16.48 5.89
C ILE A 170 38.58 -15.11 6.33
N LYS A 171 37.84 -15.08 7.41
CA LYS A 171 37.31 -13.87 8.05
C LYS A 171 36.97 -14.19 9.51
N ASP A 172 37.59 -13.41 10.43
CA ASP A 172 37.38 -13.63 11.86
C ASP A 172 35.90 -13.37 12.23
N ARG A 173 35.39 -14.16 13.18
CA ARG A 173 34.05 -14.00 13.72
C ARG A 173 33.81 -12.58 14.26
N ASP A 174 34.78 -12.00 14.94
CA ASP A 174 34.66 -10.66 15.54
C ASP A 174 34.61 -9.56 14.44
N GLU A 175 35.30 -9.75 13.31
CA GLU A 175 35.14 -8.87 12.14
C GLU A 175 33.71 -8.94 11.56
N VAL A 176 33.13 -10.14 11.49
CA VAL A 176 31.73 -10.26 11.04
C VAL A 176 30.75 -9.61 12.02
N ILE A 177 31.03 -9.69 13.32
CA ILE A 177 30.22 -9.01 14.36
C ILE A 177 30.31 -7.48 14.20
N ASP A 178 31.50 -6.94 13.97
CA ASP A 178 31.70 -5.51 13.74
C ASP A 178 30.96 -5.05 12.46
N ASP A 179 31.02 -5.84 11.39
CA ASP A 179 30.27 -5.57 10.18
C ASP A 179 28.76 -5.55 10.42
N LEU A 180 28.24 -6.52 11.21
CA LEU A 180 26.79 -6.55 11.55
C LEU A 180 26.37 -5.31 12.35
N ILE A 181 27.19 -4.86 13.29
CA ILE A 181 26.92 -3.63 14.06
C ILE A 181 26.94 -2.42 13.11
N ASN A 182 27.88 -2.35 12.19
CA ASN A 182 27.98 -1.27 11.21
C ASN A 182 26.76 -1.18 10.29
N ILE A 183 26.14 -2.32 9.97
CA ILE A 183 24.87 -2.38 9.21
C ILE A 183 23.62 -2.34 10.10
N GLN A 184 23.77 -1.92 11.35
CA GLN A 184 22.72 -1.67 12.34
C GLN A 184 21.97 -2.90 12.84
N TYR A 185 22.58 -4.10 12.80
CA TYR A 185 22.09 -5.25 13.55
C TYR A 185 22.39 -5.10 15.03
N VAL A 186 21.44 -5.55 15.86
CA VAL A 186 21.56 -5.48 17.31
C VAL A 186 21.91 -6.85 17.87
N ARG A 187 22.93 -6.92 18.76
CA ARG A 187 23.21 -8.15 19.48
C ARG A 187 22.14 -8.42 20.53
N SER A 188 21.49 -9.58 20.46
CA SER A 188 20.49 -9.97 21.43
C SER A 188 20.54 -11.48 21.67
N GLU A 189 20.80 -11.88 22.92
CA GLU A 189 20.86 -13.28 23.31
C GLU A 189 19.48 -13.83 23.73
N LEU A 190 18.59 -12.99 24.20
CA LEU A 190 17.29 -13.36 24.77
C LEU A 190 16.13 -13.14 23.78
N ASP A 191 16.14 -12.01 23.09
CA ASP A 191 15.10 -11.64 22.12
C ASP A 191 15.68 -11.72 20.70
N PHE A 192 15.55 -12.91 20.10
CA PHE A 192 16.08 -13.19 18.76
C PHE A 192 15.00 -12.90 17.71
N LYS A 193 14.98 -11.65 17.26
CA LYS A 193 14.04 -11.11 16.28
C LYS A 193 14.78 -10.60 15.03
N ARG A 194 14.04 -10.25 13.98
CA ARG A 194 14.64 -9.74 12.76
C ARG A 194 15.53 -8.51 13.01
N GLY A 195 16.64 -8.42 12.30
CA GLY A 195 17.64 -7.37 12.52
C GLY A 195 18.50 -7.59 13.77
N THR A 196 18.47 -8.78 14.36
CA THR A 196 19.33 -9.14 15.49
C THR A 196 20.25 -10.30 15.18
N PHE A 197 21.32 -10.41 15.95
CA PHE A 197 22.23 -11.56 15.93
C PHE A 197 22.59 -12.00 17.35
N ARG A 198 22.98 -13.27 17.49
CA ARG A 198 23.47 -13.82 18.76
C ARG A 198 24.72 -14.67 18.53
N VAL A 199 25.57 -14.78 19.56
CA VAL A 199 26.86 -15.45 19.49
C VAL A 199 26.94 -16.56 20.54
N LYS A 200 27.23 -17.78 20.12
CA LYS A 200 27.40 -18.93 21.02
C LYS A 200 28.71 -19.67 20.68
N GLY A 201 29.79 -19.34 21.39
CA GLY A 201 31.10 -19.90 21.08
C GLY A 201 31.56 -19.48 19.68
N ASP A 202 31.89 -20.46 18.84
CA ASP A 202 32.28 -20.25 17.44
C ASP A 202 31.12 -20.25 16.46
N VAL A 203 29.90 -20.01 16.95
CA VAL A 203 28.68 -19.97 16.15
C VAL A 203 28.05 -18.59 16.23
N LEU A 204 27.76 -18.00 15.08
CA LEU A 204 27.03 -16.77 14.90
C LEU A 204 25.68 -17.06 14.25
N GLU A 205 24.60 -16.67 14.90
CA GLU A 205 23.25 -16.78 14.36
C GLU A 205 22.68 -15.41 14.08
N ILE A 206 22.17 -15.21 12.87
CA ILE A 206 21.70 -13.91 12.35
C ILE A 206 20.26 -14.09 11.87
N LEU A 207 19.33 -13.24 12.30
CA LEU A 207 17.99 -13.20 11.73
C LEU A 207 17.89 -11.99 10.79
N PRO A 208 17.91 -12.22 9.46
CA PRO A 208 17.85 -11.14 8.47
C PRO A 208 16.60 -10.29 8.60
N VAL A 209 16.68 -9.00 8.23
CA VAL A 209 15.56 -8.04 8.28
C VAL A 209 14.43 -8.37 7.31
N SER A 210 14.70 -9.18 6.31
CA SER A 210 13.75 -9.59 5.26
C SER A 210 12.92 -10.83 5.62
N THR A 211 13.14 -11.44 6.80
CA THR A 211 12.43 -12.67 7.22
C THR A 211 12.13 -12.67 8.72
N PHE A 212 11.11 -13.44 9.14
CA PHE A 212 10.82 -13.73 10.56
C PHE A 212 11.17 -15.16 10.95
N GLU A 213 11.21 -16.09 10.00
CA GLU A 213 11.25 -17.52 10.26
C GLU A 213 12.63 -18.13 9.97
N ASP A 214 13.32 -17.61 8.96
CA ASP A 214 14.55 -18.19 8.42
C ASP A 214 15.77 -17.43 8.91
N ALA A 215 16.51 -18.02 9.86
CA ALA A 215 17.77 -17.49 10.35
C ALA A 215 18.96 -18.16 9.67
N VAL A 216 20.07 -17.44 9.63
CA VAL A 216 21.34 -17.89 9.11
C VAL A 216 22.27 -18.21 10.28
N ARG A 217 22.85 -19.42 10.28
CA ARG A 217 23.90 -19.82 11.22
C ARG A 217 25.22 -19.94 10.48
N VAL A 218 26.21 -19.23 10.97
CA VAL A 218 27.59 -19.24 10.48
C VAL A 218 28.46 -19.94 11.53
N GLU A 219 29.08 -21.04 11.18
CA GLU A 219 29.96 -21.81 12.04
C GLU A 219 31.42 -21.54 11.66
N PHE A 220 32.24 -21.17 12.66
CA PHE A 220 33.66 -20.83 12.46
C PHE A 220 34.56 -21.93 12.98
N PHE A 221 35.68 -22.14 12.29
CA PHE A 221 36.81 -22.93 12.77
C PHE A 221 38.07 -22.07 12.76
N GLY A 222 38.38 -21.47 13.92
CA GLY A 222 39.39 -20.40 13.99
C GLY A 222 38.90 -19.17 13.21
N ASP A 223 39.72 -18.70 12.28
CA ASP A 223 39.45 -17.53 11.43
C ASP A 223 38.81 -17.90 10.09
N GLU A 224 38.38 -19.15 9.91
CA GLU A 224 37.73 -19.65 8.70
C GLU A 224 36.23 -19.94 8.94
N ILE A 225 35.38 -19.55 7.98
CA ILE A 225 33.98 -19.94 7.96
C ILE A 225 33.92 -21.40 7.47
N ASP A 226 33.62 -22.33 8.38
CA ASP A 226 33.52 -23.76 8.10
C ASP A 226 32.22 -24.10 7.38
N ARG A 227 31.09 -23.55 7.88
CA ARG A 227 29.74 -23.89 7.39
C ARG A 227 28.77 -22.74 7.54
N ILE A 228 27.85 -22.63 6.56
CA ILE A 228 26.70 -21.74 6.64
C ILE A 228 25.43 -22.55 6.42
N VAL A 229 24.42 -22.39 7.28
CA VAL A 229 23.12 -23.05 7.17
C VAL A 229 21.97 -22.09 7.40
N GLU A 230 20.88 -22.34 6.72
CA GLU A 230 19.59 -21.72 7.00
C GLU A 230 18.79 -22.64 7.93
N PHE A 231 18.21 -22.09 8.98
CA PHE A 231 17.44 -22.85 9.95
C PHE A 231 16.18 -22.09 10.39
N ASP A 232 15.18 -22.84 10.77
CA ASP A 232 13.93 -22.30 11.31
C ASP A 232 14.13 -21.79 12.74
N VAL A 233 13.71 -20.55 13.01
CA VAL A 233 13.94 -19.89 14.31
C VAL A 233 13.19 -20.57 15.46
N LEU A 234 11.97 -21.06 15.20
CA LEU A 234 11.11 -21.65 16.22
C LEU A 234 11.52 -23.09 16.55
N THR A 235 11.78 -23.89 15.51
CA THR A 235 12.09 -25.32 15.68
C THR A 235 13.58 -25.60 15.82
N GLY A 236 14.44 -24.70 15.34
CA GLY A 236 15.88 -24.90 15.23
C GLY A 236 16.29 -25.89 14.15
N GLU A 237 15.36 -26.37 13.33
CA GLU A 237 15.60 -27.33 12.26
C GLU A 237 16.40 -26.70 11.11
N VAL A 238 17.47 -27.35 10.69
CA VAL A 238 18.27 -26.91 9.54
C VAL A 238 17.49 -27.23 8.26
N LYS A 239 17.11 -26.18 7.52
CA LYS A 239 16.39 -26.27 6.25
C LYS A 239 17.33 -26.63 5.10
N ARG A 240 18.49 -25.98 5.02
CA ARG A 240 19.51 -26.25 3.97
C ARG A 240 20.88 -25.70 4.33
N SER A 241 21.92 -26.25 3.68
CA SER A 241 23.27 -25.67 3.69
C SER A 241 23.39 -24.62 2.58
N LEU A 242 24.06 -23.52 2.88
CA LEU A 242 24.28 -22.41 1.96
C LEU A 242 25.74 -22.37 1.51
N ASN A 243 25.96 -22.20 0.21
CA ASN A 243 27.28 -21.94 -0.35
C ASN A 243 27.64 -20.44 -0.40
N PHE A 244 26.62 -19.61 -0.15
CA PHE A 244 26.73 -18.16 -0.14
C PHE A 244 25.54 -17.59 0.63
N VAL A 245 25.76 -16.49 1.35
CA VAL A 245 24.69 -15.67 1.94
C VAL A 245 25.07 -14.18 1.86
N ALA A 246 24.08 -13.37 1.50
CA ALA A 246 24.13 -11.92 1.58
C ALA A 246 23.28 -11.44 2.78
N ILE A 247 23.88 -10.65 3.66
CA ILE A 247 23.16 -10.01 4.78
C ILE A 247 23.05 -8.53 4.47
N PHE A 248 21.84 -8.07 4.24
CA PHE A 248 21.53 -6.67 3.92
C PHE A 248 21.38 -5.82 5.19
N PRO A 249 21.65 -4.50 5.10
CA PRO A 249 21.50 -3.59 6.24
C PRO A 249 20.12 -3.62 6.89
N ALA A 250 20.09 -3.41 8.21
CA ALA A 250 18.85 -3.37 9.00
C ALA A 250 18.01 -2.10 8.76
N SER A 251 18.53 -1.13 8.04
CA SER A 251 17.83 0.10 7.67
C SER A 251 18.20 0.49 6.24
N HIS A 252 17.27 1.08 5.50
CA HIS A 252 17.54 1.65 4.18
C HIS A 252 18.39 2.93 4.23
N TYR A 253 18.42 3.62 5.38
CA TYR A 253 19.22 4.84 5.60
C TYR A 253 20.59 4.56 6.23
N VAL A 254 21.18 3.41 5.98
CA VAL A 254 22.53 3.08 6.41
C VAL A 254 23.54 3.76 5.50
N VAL A 255 24.55 4.38 6.10
CA VAL A 255 25.68 5.01 5.39
C VAL A 255 26.99 4.67 6.08
N PRO A 256 28.10 4.51 5.33
CA PRO A 256 29.42 4.30 5.88
C PRO A 256 29.85 5.44 6.83
N GLN A 257 30.64 5.12 7.85
CA GLN A 257 31.11 6.09 8.86
C GLN A 257 31.79 7.33 8.26
N GLU A 258 32.57 7.14 7.20
CA GLU A 258 33.21 8.26 6.50
C GLU A 258 32.19 9.24 5.88
N GLN A 259 31.07 8.73 5.41
CA GLN A 259 29.99 9.55 4.88
C GLN A 259 29.24 10.30 5.98
N ILE A 260 29.09 9.70 7.18
CA ILE A 260 28.48 10.35 8.34
C ILE A 260 29.33 11.57 8.75
N GLU A 261 30.64 11.46 8.85
CA GLU A 261 31.50 12.59 9.20
C GLU A 261 31.47 13.72 8.14
N ARG A 262 31.40 13.35 6.86
CA ARG A 262 31.21 14.32 5.78
C ARG A 262 29.85 15.03 5.91
N ALA A 263 28.78 14.26 6.18
CA ALA A 263 27.44 14.80 6.36
C ALA A 263 27.36 15.75 7.56
N ILE A 264 27.96 15.39 8.70
CA ILE A 264 28.03 16.22 9.90
C ILE A 264 28.72 17.56 9.60
N LYS A 265 29.77 17.55 8.78
CA LYS A 265 30.43 18.80 8.38
C LYS A 265 29.46 19.68 7.58
N GLY A 266 28.78 19.15 6.56
CA GLY A 266 27.79 19.88 5.77
C GLY A 266 26.62 20.38 6.60
N ILE A 267 26.09 19.58 7.53
CA ILE A 267 25.01 19.96 8.44
C ILE A 267 25.45 21.15 9.32
N LYS A 268 26.68 21.15 9.83
CA LYS A 268 27.22 22.26 10.65
C LYS A 268 27.37 23.56 9.86
N GLU A 269 27.83 23.46 8.62
CA GLU A 269 27.97 24.61 7.72
C GLU A 269 26.58 25.22 7.44
N GLU A 270 25.62 24.39 7.05
CA GLU A 270 24.22 24.83 6.81
C GLU A 270 23.57 25.42 8.09
N LEU A 271 23.79 24.80 9.25
CA LEU A 271 23.29 25.30 10.53
C LEU A 271 23.84 26.70 10.84
N ALA A 272 25.13 26.92 10.62
CA ALA A 272 25.75 28.24 10.86
C ALA A 272 25.16 29.31 9.94
N GLU A 273 24.93 28.98 8.69
CA GLU A 273 24.26 29.87 7.72
C GLU A 273 22.82 30.19 8.14
N GLN A 274 22.06 29.17 8.52
CA GLN A 274 20.65 29.34 8.89
C GLN A 274 20.48 30.12 10.22
N VAL A 275 21.34 29.87 11.21
CA VAL A 275 21.33 30.63 12.47
C VAL A 275 21.68 32.11 12.21
N THR A 276 22.63 32.37 11.32
CA THR A 276 22.99 33.73 10.93
C THR A 276 21.81 34.42 10.24
N TYR A 277 21.17 33.74 9.29
CA TYR A 277 19.99 34.23 8.60
C TYR A 277 18.88 34.63 9.60
N PHE A 278 18.53 33.75 10.54
CA PHE A 278 17.48 34.05 11.53
C PHE A 278 17.84 35.22 12.44
N LYS A 279 19.12 35.34 12.86
CA LYS A 279 19.56 36.49 13.68
C LYS A 279 19.51 37.82 12.92
N GLU A 280 19.87 37.83 11.64
CA GLU A 280 19.80 39.02 10.79
C GLU A 280 18.34 39.49 10.52
N HIS A 281 17.37 38.57 10.68
CA HIS A 281 15.95 38.85 10.51
C HIS A 281 15.18 39.00 11.84
N ASP A 282 15.91 39.17 12.97
CA ASP A 282 15.34 39.28 14.32
C ASP A 282 14.49 38.07 14.78
N GLN A 283 14.71 36.90 14.20
CA GLN A 283 14.05 35.62 14.52
C GLN A 283 14.89 34.82 15.52
N LEU A 284 15.02 35.33 16.77
CA LEU A 284 15.94 34.76 17.76
C LEU A 284 15.47 33.41 18.31
N ILE A 285 14.15 33.17 18.39
CA ILE A 285 13.56 31.92 18.85
C ILE A 285 13.83 30.81 17.85
N GLU A 286 13.65 31.09 16.57
CA GLU A 286 13.92 30.17 15.46
C GLU A 286 15.41 29.83 15.41
N ALA A 287 16.28 30.82 15.60
CA ALA A 287 17.74 30.62 15.66
C ALA A 287 18.16 29.69 16.82
N GLN A 288 17.56 29.86 18.01
CA GLN A 288 17.85 29.01 19.15
C GLN A 288 17.31 27.58 18.94
N ARG A 289 16.05 27.46 18.50
CA ARG A 289 15.36 26.19 18.25
C ARG A 289 16.14 25.30 17.28
N ILE A 290 16.51 25.85 16.11
CA ILE A 290 17.22 25.08 15.10
C ILE A 290 18.63 24.67 15.60
N ALA A 291 19.30 25.56 16.36
CA ALA A 291 20.64 25.27 16.88
C ALA A 291 20.60 24.14 17.93
N GLU A 292 19.67 24.16 18.87
CA GLU A 292 19.53 23.14 19.91
C GLU A 292 19.20 21.78 19.28
N ARG A 293 18.19 21.73 18.40
CA ARG A 293 17.77 20.49 17.76
C ARG A 293 18.87 19.90 16.90
N THR A 294 19.48 20.69 16.03
CA THR A 294 20.48 20.18 15.09
C THR A 294 21.76 19.72 15.79
N ASN A 295 22.21 20.42 16.85
CA ASN A 295 23.36 19.98 17.62
C ASN A 295 23.10 18.66 18.34
N PHE A 296 21.91 18.47 18.90
CA PHE A 296 21.51 17.18 19.50
C PHE A 296 21.51 16.05 18.45
N ASP A 297 20.93 16.29 17.28
CA ASP A 297 20.89 15.30 16.19
C ASP A 297 22.31 14.95 15.71
N ILE A 298 23.25 15.94 15.65
CA ILE A 298 24.65 15.71 15.32
C ILE A 298 25.38 14.82 16.35
N GLU A 299 25.12 15.02 17.64
CA GLU A 299 25.68 14.16 18.69
C GLU A 299 25.18 12.72 18.54
N MET A 300 23.89 12.53 18.32
CA MET A 300 23.31 11.22 18.11
C MET A 300 23.90 10.53 16.85
N LEU A 301 24.00 11.24 15.73
CA LEU A 301 24.62 10.72 14.51
C LEU A 301 26.06 10.27 14.71
N ARG A 302 26.84 11.01 15.51
CA ARG A 302 28.24 10.67 15.80
C ARG A 302 28.40 9.43 16.68
N GLU A 303 27.57 9.33 17.74
CA GLU A 303 27.69 8.27 18.74
C GLU A 303 27.05 6.95 18.27
N THR A 304 25.94 7.01 17.55
CA THR A 304 25.14 5.83 17.20
C THR A 304 24.97 5.59 15.71
N GLY A 305 25.40 6.54 14.85
CA GLY A 305 25.13 6.51 13.41
C GLY A 305 23.68 6.81 13.03
N PHE A 306 22.83 7.17 14.01
CA PHE A 306 21.41 7.39 13.81
C PHE A 306 20.87 8.54 14.68
N CYS A 307 19.83 9.24 14.20
CA CYS A 307 19.06 10.19 15.01
C CYS A 307 17.57 10.14 14.63
N SER A 308 16.70 10.58 15.53
CA SER A 308 15.25 10.69 15.23
C SER A 308 15.02 11.72 14.13
N GLY A 309 14.37 11.30 13.03
CA GLY A 309 14.17 12.14 11.85
C GLY A 309 15.42 12.25 10.97
N ILE A 310 16.28 11.23 10.96
CA ILE A 310 17.48 11.14 10.11
C ILE A 310 17.21 11.43 8.63
N GLU A 311 16.02 11.13 8.18
CA GLU A 311 15.56 11.40 6.81
C GLU A 311 15.62 12.90 6.45
N ASN A 312 15.53 13.81 7.43
CA ASN A 312 15.66 15.25 7.18
C ASN A 312 17.09 15.69 6.82
N TYR A 313 18.06 14.83 7.05
CA TYR A 313 19.47 15.02 6.68
C TYR A 313 19.87 14.17 5.48
N SER A 314 18.94 13.53 4.79
CA SER A 314 19.17 12.60 3.67
C SER A 314 20.05 13.20 2.56
N ARG A 315 19.89 14.49 2.24
CA ARG A 315 20.73 15.20 1.27
C ARG A 315 22.22 15.14 1.66
N HIS A 316 22.53 15.50 2.91
CA HIS A 316 23.91 15.49 3.41
C HIS A 316 24.48 14.06 3.51
N LEU A 317 23.66 13.12 3.99
CA LEU A 317 24.04 11.71 4.12
C LEU A 317 24.34 11.08 2.75
N ALA A 318 23.52 11.36 1.75
CA ALA A 318 23.73 10.88 0.39
C ALA A 318 24.76 11.70 -0.41
N GLY A 319 25.21 12.83 0.12
CA GLY A 319 26.16 13.72 -0.57
C GLY A 319 25.60 14.40 -1.80
N LEU A 320 24.30 14.68 -1.80
CA LEU A 320 23.60 15.32 -2.92
C LEU A 320 23.70 16.84 -2.86
N GLU A 321 23.68 17.47 -4.04
CA GLU A 321 23.57 18.92 -4.15
C GLU A 321 22.14 19.38 -3.82
N PRO A 322 21.96 20.66 -3.40
CA PRO A 322 20.63 21.21 -3.15
C PRO A 322 19.70 21.05 -4.35
N GLY A 323 18.47 20.53 -4.11
CA GLY A 323 17.46 20.32 -5.13
C GLY A 323 17.60 19.04 -5.96
N GLN A 324 18.66 18.27 -5.79
CA GLN A 324 18.77 16.95 -6.44
C GLN A 324 17.69 15.99 -5.92
N PRO A 325 17.12 15.14 -6.81
CA PRO A 325 16.13 14.15 -6.39
C PRO A 325 16.71 13.11 -5.44
N PRO A 326 15.95 12.67 -4.43
CA PRO A 326 16.40 11.57 -3.58
C PRO A 326 16.44 10.24 -4.34
N SER A 327 17.24 9.30 -3.85
CA SER A 327 17.17 7.90 -4.31
C SER A 327 15.88 7.25 -3.81
N THR A 328 15.18 6.57 -4.70
CA THR A 328 13.87 5.96 -4.46
C THR A 328 13.88 4.48 -4.81
N LEU A 329 12.79 3.77 -4.60
CA LEU A 329 12.67 2.38 -5.04
C LEU A 329 12.94 2.20 -6.54
N ILE A 330 12.58 3.20 -7.36
CA ILE A 330 12.77 3.15 -8.81
C ILE A 330 14.26 2.99 -9.15
N ASP A 331 15.16 3.61 -8.40
CA ASP A 331 16.61 3.53 -8.62
C ASP A 331 17.16 2.10 -8.38
N PHE A 332 16.48 1.28 -7.59
CA PHE A 332 16.87 -0.12 -7.37
C PHE A 332 16.62 -1.01 -8.59
N PHE A 333 15.68 -0.66 -9.47
CA PHE A 333 15.43 -1.40 -10.71
C PHE A 333 16.55 -1.23 -11.76
N GLY A 334 17.26 -0.11 -11.75
CA GLY A 334 18.22 0.26 -12.81
C GLY A 334 17.51 0.78 -14.06
N ASP A 335 18.17 0.70 -15.22
CA ASP A 335 17.72 1.39 -16.43
C ASP A 335 16.74 0.57 -17.31
N ASP A 336 16.74 -0.75 -17.18
CA ASP A 336 15.94 -1.63 -18.07
C ASP A 336 14.87 -2.40 -17.27
N PHE A 337 13.75 -1.77 -17.02
CA PHE A 337 12.59 -2.37 -16.36
C PHE A 337 11.27 -1.92 -16.99
N LEU A 338 10.20 -2.62 -16.68
CA LEU A 338 8.84 -2.27 -17.07
C LEU A 338 8.11 -1.59 -15.92
N MET A 339 7.58 -0.41 -16.15
CA MET A 339 6.63 0.23 -15.23
C MET A 339 5.20 -0.08 -15.67
N ILE A 340 4.36 -0.55 -14.74
CA ILE A 340 2.92 -0.70 -14.96
C ILE A 340 2.19 0.20 -13.97
N ILE A 341 1.33 1.07 -14.45
CA ILE A 341 0.51 1.96 -13.61
C ILE A 341 -0.93 1.49 -13.70
N ASP A 342 -1.38 0.81 -12.63
CA ASP A 342 -2.76 0.34 -12.56
C ASP A 342 -3.71 1.46 -12.11
N GLU A 343 -4.94 1.44 -12.64
CA GLU A 343 -5.93 2.52 -12.52
C GLU A 343 -5.26 3.89 -12.77
N SER A 344 -4.55 4.00 -13.88
CA SER A 344 -3.64 5.11 -14.21
C SER A 344 -4.32 6.48 -14.17
N HIS A 345 -5.60 6.55 -14.55
CA HIS A 345 -6.41 7.78 -14.48
C HIS A 345 -6.52 8.39 -13.06
N ILE A 346 -6.25 7.58 -12.01
CA ILE A 346 -6.17 8.03 -10.60
C ILE A 346 -4.71 8.12 -10.17
N THR A 347 -3.91 7.12 -10.49
CA THR A 347 -2.55 6.95 -10.00
C THR A 347 -1.61 8.03 -10.54
N VAL A 348 -1.71 8.38 -11.82
CA VAL A 348 -0.88 9.41 -12.43
C VAL A 348 -1.10 10.80 -11.80
N PRO A 349 -2.35 11.31 -11.68
CA PRO A 349 -2.61 12.55 -10.96
C PRO A 349 -2.17 12.52 -9.48
N GLN A 350 -2.26 11.37 -8.82
CA GLN A 350 -1.80 11.20 -7.44
C GLN A 350 -0.28 11.37 -7.35
N ILE A 351 0.49 10.75 -8.23
CA ILE A 351 1.95 10.93 -8.30
C ILE A 351 2.29 12.41 -8.49
N GLY A 352 1.62 13.09 -9.43
CA GLY A 352 1.84 14.51 -9.71
C GLY A 352 1.51 15.44 -8.53
N GLY A 353 0.54 15.07 -7.68
CA GLY A 353 0.11 15.90 -6.54
C GLY A 353 0.97 15.77 -5.27
N MET A 354 1.81 14.73 -5.14
CA MET A 354 2.53 14.45 -3.89
C MET A 354 3.58 15.49 -3.52
N TYR A 355 4.32 16.00 -4.49
CA TYR A 355 5.44 16.94 -4.27
C TYR A 355 4.98 18.27 -3.62
N ALA A 356 3.94 18.90 -4.15
CA ALA A 356 3.51 20.24 -3.71
C ALA A 356 3.05 20.26 -2.24
N GLY A 357 2.34 19.23 -1.80
CA GLY A 357 1.88 19.10 -0.41
C GLY A 357 3.03 18.93 0.59
N ASP A 358 4.03 18.10 0.25
CA ASP A 358 5.21 17.88 1.09
C ASP A 358 6.07 19.16 1.20
N GLN A 359 6.32 19.85 0.09
CA GLN A 359 7.09 21.10 0.05
C GLN A 359 6.45 22.22 0.87
N SER A 360 5.13 22.39 0.79
CA SER A 360 4.40 23.40 1.58
C SER A 360 4.58 23.18 3.09
N ARG A 361 4.40 21.95 3.55
CA ARG A 361 4.55 21.55 4.95
C ARG A 361 5.99 21.77 5.45
N LYS A 362 6.99 21.32 4.68
CA LYS A 362 8.40 21.45 5.04
C LYS A 362 8.92 22.87 4.99
N SER A 363 8.44 23.69 4.05
CA SER A 363 8.77 25.11 4.02
C SER A 363 8.37 25.80 5.32
N THR A 364 7.16 25.52 5.83
CA THR A 364 6.73 26.06 7.14
C THR A 364 7.65 25.63 8.28
N LEU A 365 8.05 24.36 8.33
CA LEU A 365 8.98 23.86 9.36
C LEU A 365 10.36 24.54 9.29
N VAL A 366 10.85 24.81 8.08
CA VAL A 366 12.13 25.51 7.86
C VAL A 366 12.02 26.99 8.24
N ASP A 367 10.97 27.67 7.80
CA ASP A 367 10.77 29.11 8.04
C ASP A 367 10.61 29.45 9.53
N PHE A 368 10.13 28.50 10.33
CA PHE A 368 9.96 28.65 11.78
C PHE A 368 11.04 27.93 12.62
N GLY A 369 12.17 27.55 12.02
CA GLY A 369 13.35 27.01 12.71
C GLY A 369 13.18 25.60 13.34
N PHE A 370 12.26 24.78 12.84
CA PHE A 370 12.13 23.39 13.27
C PHE A 370 13.04 22.44 12.49
N ARG A 371 13.34 22.77 11.24
CA ARG A 371 14.23 21.96 10.37
C ARG A 371 15.15 22.86 9.55
N LEU A 372 16.31 22.28 9.14
CA LEU A 372 17.21 22.94 8.21
C LEU A 372 16.62 22.98 6.78
N PRO A 373 17.07 23.90 5.92
CA PRO A 373 16.62 23.97 4.51
C PRO A 373 16.76 22.65 3.76
N SER A 374 17.82 21.86 4.05
CA SER A 374 18.05 20.53 3.46
C SER A 374 16.93 19.51 3.71
N ALA A 375 16.11 19.71 4.74
CA ALA A 375 14.94 18.86 4.97
C ALA A 375 13.93 18.88 3.80
N LYS A 376 13.92 19.95 3.00
CA LYS A 376 13.06 20.07 1.81
C LYS A 376 13.48 19.11 0.68
N ASP A 377 14.75 18.67 0.68
CA ASP A 377 15.28 17.75 -0.33
C ASP A 377 14.95 16.28 -0.02
N ASN A 378 14.52 15.96 1.22
CA ASN A 378 13.87 14.68 1.53
C ASN A 378 12.40 14.75 1.10
N ARG A 379 12.12 14.51 -0.14
CA ARG A 379 10.83 14.74 -0.79
C ARG A 379 10.45 13.62 -1.75
N PRO A 380 9.19 13.47 -2.11
CA PRO A 380 8.86 12.64 -3.26
C PRO A 380 9.46 13.25 -4.54
N LEU A 381 9.64 12.42 -5.55
CA LEU A 381 10.04 12.88 -6.87
C LEU A 381 9.06 13.94 -7.39
N GLU A 382 9.57 14.93 -8.09
CA GLU A 382 8.74 15.75 -8.98
C GLU A 382 8.25 14.89 -10.15
N PHE A 383 7.11 15.27 -10.72
CA PHE A 383 6.53 14.46 -11.79
C PHE A 383 7.46 14.32 -13.00
N GLY A 384 8.16 15.38 -13.39
CA GLY A 384 9.15 15.34 -14.47
C GLY A 384 10.39 14.50 -14.14
N GLU A 385 10.80 14.42 -12.86
CA GLU A 385 11.88 13.52 -12.40
C GLU A 385 11.43 12.05 -12.45
N PHE A 386 10.16 11.80 -12.08
CA PHE A 386 9.56 10.48 -12.19
C PHE A 386 9.55 10.00 -13.64
N GLU A 387 9.08 10.82 -14.59
CA GLU A 387 9.07 10.49 -16.01
C GLU A 387 10.46 10.16 -16.57
N GLN A 388 11.47 10.94 -16.18
CA GLN A 388 12.86 10.76 -16.67
C GLN A 388 13.52 9.46 -16.21
N LYS A 389 13.03 8.85 -15.13
CA LYS A 389 13.57 7.58 -14.61
C LYS A 389 12.99 6.34 -15.28
N ILE A 390 12.03 6.49 -16.19
CA ILE A 390 11.25 5.36 -16.74
C ILE A 390 11.44 5.33 -18.24
N ASP A 391 11.89 4.17 -18.74
CA ASP A 391 12.06 3.93 -20.18
C ASP A 391 10.77 3.38 -20.81
N GLN A 392 10.10 2.44 -20.17
CA GLN A 392 8.87 1.81 -20.68
C GLN A 392 7.76 1.80 -19.64
N MET A 393 6.59 2.30 -20.03
CA MET A 393 5.43 2.46 -19.17
C MET A 393 4.16 1.90 -19.80
N LEU A 394 3.46 1.04 -19.06
CA LEU A 394 2.13 0.53 -19.40
C LEU A 394 1.08 1.17 -18.50
N PHE A 395 0.22 1.98 -19.07
CA PHE A 395 -0.98 2.47 -18.40
C PHE A 395 -2.08 1.41 -18.46
N VAL A 396 -2.71 1.13 -17.33
CA VAL A 396 -3.82 0.17 -17.26
C VAL A 396 -5.03 0.87 -16.66
N SER A 397 -6.11 0.96 -17.40
CA SER A 397 -7.33 1.62 -16.94
C SER A 397 -8.57 1.18 -17.75
N ALA A 398 -9.74 1.23 -17.13
CA ALA A 398 -11.02 1.13 -17.83
C ALA A 398 -11.44 2.47 -18.46
N THR A 399 -10.87 3.56 -17.98
CA THR A 399 -11.17 4.95 -18.35
C THR A 399 -9.88 5.77 -18.36
N PRO A 400 -8.97 5.55 -19.33
CA PRO A 400 -7.75 6.34 -19.47
C PRO A 400 -8.04 7.84 -19.41
N GLY A 401 -7.16 8.61 -18.79
CA GLY A 401 -7.28 10.06 -18.68
C GLY A 401 -6.51 10.79 -19.78
N LYS A 402 -6.55 12.11 -19.69
CA LYS A 402 -5.93 12.98 -20.69
C LYS A 402 -4.40 12.76 -20.80
N TYR A 403 -3.73 12.48 -19.68
CA TYR A 403 -2.29 12.25 -19.68
C TYR A 403 -1.92 11.01 -20.51
N GLU A 404 -2.65 9.92 -20.32
CA GLU A 404 -2.46 8.68 -21.09
C GLU A 404 -2.70 8.92 -22.57
N GLU A 405 -3.79 9.61 -22.92
CA GLU A 405 -4.14 9.93 -24.32
C GLU A 405 -3.10 10.79 -25.04
N GLU A 406 -2.44 11.69 -24.32
CA GLU A 406 -1.40 12.57 -24.87
C GLU A 406 -0.04 11.86 -25.02
N HIS A 407 0.22 10.78 -24.29
CA HIS A 407 1.53 10.13 -24.22
C HIS A 407 1.55 8.71 -24.82
N GLU A 408 0.41 8.07 -24.97
CA GLU A 408 0.37 6.70 -25.51
C GLU A 408 0.74 6.63 -26.99
N LEU A 409 1.63 5.70 -27.33
CA LEU A 409 1.99 5.38 -28.70
C LEU A 409 1.16 4.22 -29.28
N LEU A 410 0.51 3.48 -28.39
CA LEU A 410 -0.39 2.37 -28.74
C LEU A 410 -1.45 2.24 -27.65
N ARG A 411 -2.70 2.01 -28.07
CA ARG A 411 -3.80 1.63 -27.17
C ARG A 411 -4.30 0.25 -27.57
N ALA A 412 -4.19 -0.71 -26.65
CA ALA A 412 -4.80 -2.03 -26.81
C ALA A 412 -6.12 -2.05 -26.03
N GLU A 413 -7.21 -2.45 -26.67
CA GLU A 413 -8.53 -2.57 -26.04
C GLU A 413 -8.78 -4.01 -25.56
N GLN A 414 -9.30 -4.16 -24.35
CA GLN A 414 -9.70 -5.41 -23.76
C GLN A 414 -11.12 -5.28 -23.19
N ILE A 415 -12.10 -5.48 -24.06
CA ILE A 415 -13.53 -5.23 -23.80
C ILE A 415 -14.25 -6.53 -23.44
N ILE A 416 -13.82 -7.67 -24.01
CA ILE A 416 -14.47 -8.96 -23.80
C ILE A 416 -14.12 -9.53 -22.43
N ARG A 417 -15.14 -9.93 -21.67
CA ARG A 417 -14.94 -10.65 -20.41
C ARG A 417 -14.89 -12.17 -20.66
N PRO A 418 -13.95 -12.90 -20.07
CA PRO A 418 -13.90 -14.36 -20.19
C PRO A 418 -15.18 -15.07 -19.75
N THR A 419 -15.97 -14.45 -18.89
CA THR A 419 -17.25 -14.96 -18.39
C THR A 419 -18.43 -14.71 -19.33
N GLY A 420 -18.22 -13.99 -20.43
CA GLY A 420 -19.27 -13.55 -21.35
C GLY A 420 -20.20 -12.46 -20.79
N LEU A 421 -19.92 -11.91 -19.61
CA LEU A 421 -20.74 -10.85 -19.01
C LEU A 421 -20.71 -9.59 -19.86
N LEU A 422 -21.89 -9.01 -20.09
CA LEU A 422 -22.08 -7.76 -20.79
C LEU A 422 -21.94 -6.57 -19.85
N ASP A 423 -21.61 -5.40 -20.39
CA ASP A 423 -21.84 -4.16 -19.68
C ASP A 423 -23.33 -3.96 -19.38
N PRO A 424 -23.70 -3.36 -18.24
CA PRO A 424 -25.10 -3.31 -17.80
C PRO A 424 -25.94 -2.43 -18.73
N ALA A 425 -27.23 -2.74 -18.82
CA ALA A 425 -28.20 -1.84 -19.43
C ALA A 425 -28.42 -0.62 -18.55
N ILE A 426 -28.57 0.56 -19.15
CA ILE A 426 -28.77 1.83 -18.46
C ILE A 426 -30.17 2.34 -18.76
N ASP A 427 -30.90 2.71 -17.72
CA ASP A 427 -32.21 3.34 -17.79
C ASP A 427 -32.12 4.75 -17.19
N VAL A 428 -32.59 5.76 -17.93
CA VAL A 428 -32.60 7.16 -17.46
C VAL A 428 -34.04 7.53 -17.08
N ARG A 429 -34.24 7.93 -15.85
CA ARG A 429 -35.57 8.27 -15.27
C ARG A 429 -35.56 9.69 -14.72
N PRO A 430 -36.76 10.34 -14.61
CA PRO A 430 -36.86 11.70 -14.10
C PRO A 430 -36.47 11.79 -12.60
N VAL A 431 -36.00 12.96 -12.19
CA VAL A 431 -35.67 13.24 -10.78
C VAL A 431 -36.94 13.34 -9.91
N GLU A 432 -38.03 13.84 -10.48
CA GLU A 432 -39.32 13.90 -9.76
C GLU A 432 -39.80 12.49 -9.38
N GLY A 433 -39.99 12.22 -8.09
CA GLY A 433 -40.39 10.91 -7.59
C GLY A 433 -39.26 9.87 -7.53
N GLN A 434 -37.98 10.26 -7.71
CA GLN A 434 -36.82 9.36 -7.75
C GLN A 434 -36.71 8.46 -6.51
N ILE A 435 -37.05 8.96 -5.32
CA ILE A 435 -36.96 8.16 -4.09
C ILE A 435 -38.01 7.06 -4.03
N ASP A 436 -39.26 7.35 -4.38
CA ASP A 436 -40.33 6.36 -4.39
C ASP A 436 -40.08 5.28 -5.47
N ASP A 437 -39.62 5.68 -6.64
CA ASP A 437 -39.22 4.78 -7.71
C ASP A 437 -38.06 3.89 -7.28
N LEU A 438 -37.01 4.48 -6.70
CA LEU A 438 -35.84 3.78 -6.17
C LEU A 438 -36.24 2.73 -5.12
N LEU A 439 -37.11 3.07 -4.17
CA LEU A 439 -37.60 2.12 -3.16
C LEU A 439 -38.33 0.94 -3.82
N GLY A 440 -39.11 1.21 -4.85
CA GLY A 440 -39.79 0.17 -5.62
C GLY A 440 -38.82 -0.79 -6.30
N GLU A 441 -37.72 -0.27 -6.89
CA GLU A 441 -36.69 -1.08 -7.52
C GLU A 441 -35.85 -1.84 -6.47
N ILE A 442 -35.50 -1.21 -5.34
CA ILE A 442 -34.82 -1.88 -4.23
C ILE A 442 -35.64 -3.09 -3.75
N HIS A 443 -36.92 -2.94 -3.52
CA HIS A 443 -37.77 -4.08 -3.10
C HIS A 443 -37.76 -5.22 -4.12
N LYS A 444 -37.83 -4.91 -5.42
CA LYS A 444 -37.77 -5.94 -6.48
C LYS A 444 -36.47 -6.73 -6.46
N GLU A 445 -35.35 -6.08 -6.18
CA GLU A 445 -34.02 -6.74 -6.15
C GLU A 445 -33.79 -7.47 -4.81
N THR A 446 -34.17 -6.87 -3.69
CA THR A 446 -33.98 -7.49 -2.36
C THR A 446 -34.90 -8.70 -2.16
N ASP A 447 -36.09 -8.70 -2.74
CA ASP A 447 -36.98 -9.87 -2.75
C ASP A 447 -36.40 -11.08 -3.48
N LYS A 448 -35.48 -10.86 -4.44
CA LYS A 448 -34.72 -11.90 -5.11
C LYS A 448 -33.44 -12.31 -4.33
N GLY A 449 -33.10 -11.60 -3.25
CA GLY A 449 -31.87 -11.77 -2.49
C GLY A 449 -30.66 -11.04 -3.07
N ASN A 450 -30.87 -10.16 -4.04
CA ASN A 450 -29.83 -9.37 -4.70
C ASN A 450 -29.40 -8.16 -3.85
N LYS A 451 -28.28 -7.53 -4.22
CA LYS A 451 -27.72 -6.36 -3.54
C LYS A 451 -27.80 -5.12 -4.42
N VAL A 452 -27.99 -3.97 -3.78
CA VAL A 452 -28.18 -2.68 -4.44
C VAL A 452 -27.14 -1.67 -3.98
N LEU A 453 -26.60 -0.93 -4.92
CA LEU A 453 -25.69 0.18 -4.70
C LEU A 453 -26.37 1.50 -5.07
N VAL A 454 -26.35 2.49 -4.17
CA VAL A 454 -26.95 3.82 -4.41
C VAL A 454 -25.88 4.89 -4.25
N THR A 455 -25.73 5.75 -5.26
CA THR A 455 -24.75 6.86 -5.20
C THR A 455 -25.47 8.19 -5.06
N THR A 456 -25.01 9.01 -4.10
CA THR A 456 -25.50 10.36 -3.83
C THR A 456 -24.41 11.41 -4.09
N LEU A 457 -24.76 12.70 -4.01
CA LEU A 457 -23.81 13.80 -4.22
C LEU A 457 -23.14 14.31 -2.95
N THR A 458 -23.83 14.18 -1.80
CA THR A 458 -23.34 14.73 -0.54
C THR A 458 -23.47 13.74 0.62
N LYS A 459 -22.63 13.89 1.64
CA LYS A 459 -22.64 13.11 2.87
C LYS A 459 -24.04 13.21 3.55
N ARG A 460 -24.53 14.43 3.67
CA ARG A 460 -25.84 14.69 4.26
C ARG A 460 -26.98 13.96 3.53
N MET A 461 -26.97 13.98 2.19
CA MET A 461 -27.97 13.26 1.39
C MET A 461 -27.89 11.75 1.59
N ALA A 462 -26.66 11.20 1.70
CA ALA A 462 -26.46 9.78 1.96
C ALA A 462 -26.98 9.38 3.34
N GLU A 463 -26.72 10.18 4.37
CA GLU A 463 -27.21 9.97 5.74
C GLU A 463 -28.73 10.03 5.80
N GLU A 464 -29.33 11.14 5.31
CA GLU A 464 -30.79 11.33 5.30
C GLU A 464 -31.51 10.21 4.53
N LEU A 465 -30.99 9.79 3.38
CA LEU A 465 -31.54 8.69 2.59
C LEU A 465 -31.42 7.35 3.32
N THR A 466 -30.30 7.08 3.97
CA THR A 466 -30.08 5.86 4.74
C THR A 466 -31.06 5.76 5.92
N ASP A 467 -31.26 6.84 6.65
CA ASP A 467 -32.17 6.88 7.77
C ASP A 467 -33.62 6.69 7.29
N TYR A 468 -34.01 7.34 6.20
CA TYR A 468 -35.34 7.14 5.61
C TYR A 468 -35.54 5.68 5.16
N MET A 469 -34.55 5.07 4.50
CA MET A 469 -34.64 3.66 4.10
C MET A 469 -34.79 2.71 5.30
N ARG A 470 -34.10 3.00 6.42
CA ARG A 470 -34.26 2.22 7.67
C ARG A 470 -35.66 2.35 8.26
N GLU A 471 -36.23 3.56 8.26
CA GLU A 471 -37.61 3.80 8.76
C GLU A 471 -38.66 3.01 7.97
N VAL A 472 -38.44 2.83 6.67
CA VAL A 472 -39.36 2.02 5.82
C VAL A 472 -38.98 0.53 5.79
N GLY A 473 -38.05 0.10 6.64
CA GLY A 473 -37.73 -1.32 6.87
C GLY A 473 -36.69 -1.95 5.92
N ILE A 474 -35.96 -1.15 5.15
CA ILE A 474 -34.86 -1.65 4.29
C ILE A 474 -33.59 -1.83 5.12
N ARG A 475 -32.93 -2.97 4.95
CA ARG A 475 -31.61 -3.24 5.55
C ARG A 475 -30.52 -2.50 4.76
N VAL A 476 -30.10 -1.35 5.26
CA VAL A 476 -29.19 -0.41 4.57
C VAL A 476 -28.06 0.04 5.48
N LYS A 477 -26.85 0.18 4.90
CA LYS A 477 -25.72 0.91 5.48
C LYS A 477 -25.26 2.02 4.53
N TYR A 478 -24.59 3.05 5.06
CA TYR A 478 -23.94 4.05 4.22
C TYR A 478 -22.42 4.00 4.38
N LEU A 479 -21.71 4.45 3.35
CA LEU A 479 -20.27 4.48 3.28
C LEU A 479 -19.80 5.88 2.93
N HIS A 480 -18.90 6.45 3.75
CA HIS A 480 -18.33 7.78 3.56
C HIS A 480 -16.79 7.80 3.71
N SER A 481 -16.18 8.97 3.45
CA SER A 481 -14.73 9.13 3.41
C SER A 481 -14.04 9.00 4.76
N ASP A 482 -14.78 9.16 5.87
CA ASP A 482 -14.22 9.20 7.22
C ASP A 482 -14.23 7.80 7.88
N ILE A 483 -14.80 6.80 7.21
CA ILE A 483 -14.76 5.39 7.64
C ILE A 483 -13.38 4.85 7.39
N ASP A 484 -12.77 4.22 8.39
CA ASP A 484 -11.44 3.65 8.24
C ASP A 484 -11.41 2.42 7.30
N THR A 485 -10.21 1.97 6.97
CA THR A 485 -10.03 0.91 5.97
C THR A 485 -10.56 -0.44 6.46
N LEU A 486 -10.44 -0.74 7.76
CA LEU A 486 -10.90 -2.00 8.34
C LEU A 486 -12.43 -2.05 8.41
N GLU A 487 -13.05 -1.03 8.97
CA GLU A 487 -14.52 -0.92 9.01
C GLU A 487 -15.14 -0.99 7.62
N ARG A 488 -14.47 -0.44 6.63
CA ARG A 488 -14.91 -0.51 5.23
C ARG A 488 -14.87 -1.93 4.68
N ILE A 489 -13.84 -2.71 4.97
CA ILE A 489 -13.72 -4.12 4.59
C ILE A 489 -14.86 -4.92 5.24
N GLU A 490 -15.17 -4.65 6.50
CA GLU A 490 -16.30 -5.26 7.21
C GLU A 490 -17.65 -4.92 6.57
N ILE A 491 -17.89 -3.65 6.23
CA ILE A 491 -19.13 -3.23 5.55
C ILE A 491 -19.31 -3.97 4.23
N VAL A 492 -18.26 -4.12 3.44
CA VAL A 492 -18.32 -4.87 2.17
C VAL A 492 -18.57 -6.36 2.42
N ARG A 493 -17.90 -6.96 3.40
CA ARG A 493 -18.13 -8.34 3.81
C ARG A 493 -19.57 -8.56 4.27
N ASP A 494 -20.09 -7.71 5.13
CA ASP A 494 -21.45 -7.76 5.65
C ASP A 494 -22.50 -7.67 4.53
N LEU A 495 -22.28 -6.80 3.53
CA LEU A 495 -23.13 -6.71 2.34
C LEU A 495 -23.15 -8.05 1.57
N ARG A 496 -21.96 -8.63 1.33
CA ARG A 496 -21.82 -9.91 0.63
C ARG A 496 -22.43 -11.07 1.41
N MET A 497 -22.30 -11.08 2.73
CA MET A 497 -22.91 -12.07 3.61
C MET A 497 -24.42 -11.89 3.79
N GLY A 498 -25.00 -10.78 3.32
CA GLY A 498 -26.44 -10.51 3.40
C GLY A 498 -26.90 -10.00 4.77
N VAL A 499 -26.01 -9.47 5.59
CA VAL A 499 -26.37 -8.78 6.83
C VAL A 499 -27.26 -7.57 6.52
N PHE A 500 -26.98 -6.89 5.41
CA PHE A 500 -27.83 -5.86 4.82
C PHE A 500 -27.85 -5.99 3.29
N ASP A 501 -28.73 -5.23 2.60
CA ASP A 501 -29.00 -5.41 1.17
C ASP A 501 -28.64 -4.20 0.32
N VAL A 502 -28.63 -3.02 0.93
CA VAL A 502 -28.42 -1.76 0.24
C VAL A 502 -27.23 -1.03 0.82
N LEU A 503 -26.30 -0.62 -0.05
CA LEU A 503 -25.18 0.24 0.32
C LEU A 503 -25.37 1.62 -0.33
N VAL A 504 -25.42 2.66 0.49
CA VAL A 504 -25.51 4.05 0.04
C VAL A 504 -24.15 4.73 0.21
N GLY A 505 -23.72 5.53 -0.75
CA GLY A 505 -22.47 6.27 -0.61
C GLY A 505 -22.31 7.40 -1.61
N ILE A 506 -21.32 8.28 -1.36
CA ILE A 506 -21.03 9.44 -2.21
C ILE A 506 -20.11 9.05 -3.35
N ASN A 507 -18.98 8.44 -3.01
CA ASN A 507 -17.94 8.05 -3.95
C ASN A 507 -17.52 6.61 -3.66
N LEU A 508 -18.37 5.68 -4.07
CA LEU A 508 -18.13 4.25 -3.92
C LEU A 508 -17.07 3.70 -4.91
N LEU A 509 -16.46 4.61 -5.69
CA LEU A 509 -15.49 4.27 -6.74
C LEU A 509 -14.05 4.13 -6.26
N ARG A 510 -13.68 4.86 -5.19
CA ARG A 510 -12.28 5.02 -4.79
C ARG A 510 -11.57 3.74 -4.40
N GLU A 511 -12.30 2.63 -4.21
CA GLU A 511 -11.68 1.47 -3.59
C GLU A 511 -12.28 0.19 -4.13
N GLY A 512 -11.74 -0.31 -5.20
CA GLY A 512 -11.77 -1.70 -5.66
C GLY A 512 -12.93 -2.62 -5.20
N LEU A 513 -14.15 -2.07 -5.01
CA LEU A 513 -15.31 -2.86 -4.57
C LEU A 513 -15.64 -3.91 -5.62
N ASP A 514 -15.21 -5.14 -5.37
CA ASP A 514 -15.51 -6.30 -6.19
C ASP A 514 -16.64 -7.11 -5.57
N ILE A 515 -17.89 -6.68 -5.83
CA ILE A 515 -19.09 -7.27 -5.25
C ILE A 515 -19.95 -7.86 -6.39
N PRO A 516 -19.77 -9.15 -6.72
CA PRO A 516 -20.53 -9.78 -7.79
C PRO A 516 -22.04 -9.91 -7.52
N GLU A 517 -22.45 -9.74 -6.26
CA GLU A 517 -23.85 -9.82 -5.82
C GLU A 517 -24.67 -8.58 -6.14
N ILE A 518 -24.04 -7.48 -6.63
CA ILE A 518 -24.74 -6.25 -7.03
C ILE A 518 -25.44 -6.45 -8.37
N THR A 519 -26.75 -6.27 -8.38
CA THR A 519 -27.58 -6.31 -9.59
C THR A 519 -28.12 -4.94 -10.00
N LEU A 520 -28.32 -4.03 -9.05
CA LEU A 520 -28.77 -2.67 -9.33
C LEU A 520 -27.75 -1.65 -8.81
N VAL A 521 -27.39 -0.72 -9.69
CA VAL A 521 -26.69 0.51 -9.33
C VAL A 521 -27.59 1.69 -9.64
N ALA A 522 -27.97 2.46 -8.63
CA ALA A 522 -28.77 3.66 -8.76
C ALA A 522 -27.92 4.91 -8.59
N ILE A 523 -27.99 5.82 -9.55
CA ILE A 523 -27.27 7.09 -9.55
C ILE A 523 -28.28 8.23 -9.41
N LEU A 524 -28.35 8.82 -8.22
CA LEU A 524 -29.24 9.95 -7.96
C LEU A 524 -28.62 11.25 -8.49
N ASP A 525 -29.48 12.16 -8.97
CA ASP A 525 -29.06 13.45 -9.51
C ASP A 525 -27.91 13.34 -10.50
N ALA A 526 -28.03 12.45 -11.48
CA ALA A 526 -26.97 12.16 -12.46
C ALA A 526 -26.68 13.34 -13.38
N ASP A 527 -27.61 14.29 -13.52
CA ASP A 527 -27.48 15.51 -14.33
C ASP A 527 -26.79 16.67 -13.60
N LYS A 528 -26.37 16.51 -12.35
CA LYS A 528 -25.61 17.52 -11.63
C LYS A 528 -24.13 17.40 -11.97
N GLU A 529 -23.71 18.04 -13.05
CA GLU A 529 -22.31 18.01 -13.50
C GLU A 529 -21.32 18.39 -12.40
N GLY A 530 -20.21 17.66 -12.35
CA GLY A 530 -19.13 17.84 -11.39
C GLY A 530 -18.24 16.61 -11.32
N PHE A 531 -17.26 16.64 -10.44
CA PHE A 531 -16.28 15.56 -10.31
C PHE A 531 -16.93 14.16 -10.09
N LEU A 532 -18.00 14.09 -9.30
CA LEU A 532 -18.73 12.85 -9.00
C LEU A 532 -19.66 12.38 -10.11
N ARG A 533 -19.90 13.17 -11.13
CA ARG A 533 -20.77 12.90 -12.27
C ARG A 533 -20.05 13.18 -13.60
N SER A 534 -18.70 13.18 -13.59
CA SER A 534 -17.88 13.19 -14.81
C SER A 534 -18.07 11.88 -15.58
N GLU A 535 -17.76 11.85 -16.86
CA GLU A 535 -17.79 10.67 -17.71
C GLU A 535 -17.06 9.49 -17.05
N THR A 536 -15.80 9.70 -16.62
CA THR A 536 -14.99 8.68 -15.92
C THR A 536 -15.70 8.14 -14.68
N SER A 537 -16.25 9.02 -13.85
CA SER A 537 -16.95 8.63 -12.62
C SER A 537 -18.21 7.82 -12.92
N LEU A 538 -18.98 8.20 -13.93
CA LEU A 538 -20.17 7.49 -14.37
C LEU A 538 -19.83 6.11 -14.93
N VAL A 539 -18.88 5.98 -15.86
CA VAL A 539 -18.45 4.70 -16.42
C VAL A 539 -17.96 3.74 -15.34
N GLN A 540 -17.21 4.23 -14.37
CA GLN A 540 -16.74 3.43 -13.24
C GLN A 540 -17.86 2.96 -12.33
N THR A 541 -18.85 3.82 -12.05
CA THR A 541 -20.03 3.48 -11.26
C THR A 541 -20.89 2.44 -11.96
N ILE A 542 -21.15 2.63 -13.25
CA ILE A 542 -21.86 1.70 -14.13
C ILE A 542 -21.18 0.32 -14.10
N GLY A 543 -19.85 0.29 -14.20
CA GLY A 543 -19.05 -0.93 -14.21
C GLY A 543 -19.20 -1.79 -12.93
N ARG A 544 -19.74 -1.25 -11.83
CA ARG A 544 -20.01 -2.05 -10.61
C ARG A 544 -21.12 -3.07 -10.81
N ALA A 545 -22.08 -2.81 -11.69
CA ALA A 545 -23.13 -3.77 -12.04
C ALA A 545 -22.68 -4.81 -13.11
N ALA A 546 -21.52 -4.65 -13.72
CA ALA A 546 -21.06 -5.48 -14.83
C ALA A 546 -20.56 -6.88 -14.44
N ARG A 547 -20.64 -7.28 -13.17
CA ARG A 547 -20.20 -8.59 -12.65
C ARG A 547 -21.33 -9.58 -12.44
N ASN A 548 -22.55 -9.13 -12.67
CA ASN A 548 -23.74 -9.94 -12.57
C ASN A 548 -24.47 -9.98 -13.92
N SER A 549 -24.95 -11.14 -14.31
CA SER A 549 -25.68 -11.31 -15.57
C SER A 549 -27.03 -10.55 -15.61
N GLU A 550 -27.59 -10.24 -14.44
CA GLU A 550 -28.81 -9.43 -14.27
C GLU A 550 -28.50 -7.96 -13.94
N GLY A 551 -27.21 -7.57 -14.03
CA GLY A 551 -26.74 -6.22 -13.69
C GLY A 551 -27.39 -5.13 -14.56
N HIS A 552 -27.93 -4.09 -13.92
CA HIS A 552 -28.49 -2.91 -14.60
C HIS A 552 -28.26 -1.64 -13.78
N VAL A 553 -28.39 -0.50 -14.44
CA VAL A 553 -28.14 0.82 -13.87
C VAL A 553 -29.35 1.72 -14.10
N ILE A 554 -29.74 2.46 -13.08
CA ILE A 554 -30.74 3.53 -13.18
C ILE A 554 -30.06 4.86 -12.89
N MET A 555 -30.18 5.80 -13.83
CA MET A 555 -29.74 7.19 -13.67
C MET A 555 -30.98 8.08 -13.51
N TYR A 556 -31.07 8.80 -12.39
CA TYR A 556 -32.11 9.79 -12.21
C TYR A 556 -31.60 11.16 -12.68
N ALA A 557 -32.23 11.70 -13.74
CA ALA A 557 -31.85 12.93 -14.38
C ALA A 557 -33.04 13.57 -15.11
N ASP A 558 -33.15 14.90 -15.05
CA ASP A 558 -34.17 15.65 -15.80
C ASP A 558 -33.69 16.08 -17.20
N HIS A 559 -32.36 16.13 -17.39
CA HIS A 559 -31.76 16.43 -18.67
C HIS A 559 -30.46 15.61 -18.89
N MET A 560 -30.18 15.35 -20.16
CA MET A 560 -28.96 14.65 -20.56
C MET A 560 -27.77 15.61 -20.56
N THR A 561 -26.73 15.34 -19.76
CA THR A 561 -25.48 16.10 -19.77
C THR A 561 -24.49 15.47 -20.75
N ASP A 562 -23.42 16.22 -21.11
CA ASP A 562 -22.39 15.70 -22.00
C ASP A 562 -21.66 14.49 -21.39
N SER A 563 -21.38 14.55 -20.09
CA SER A 563 -20.79 13.44 -19.33
C SER A 563 -21.68 12.19 -19.30
N MET A 564 -22.99 12.34 -19.11
CA MET A 564 -23.94 11.23 -19.17
C MET A 564 -24.00 10.63 -20.57
N HIS A 565 -24.09 11.50 -21.60
CA HIS A 565 -24.17 11.06 -23.00
C HIS A 565 -22.92 10.25 -23.38
N ALA A 566 -21.73 10.74 -23.03
CA ALA A 566 -20.47 10.03 -23.30
C ALA A 566 -20.43 8.67 -22.56
N ALA A 567 -20.75 8.65 -21.27
CA ALA A 567 -20.73 7.41 -20.46
C ALA A 567 -21.74 6.36 -20.96
N ILE A 568 -22.95 6.76 -21.35
CA ILE A 568 -23.99 5.88 -21.90
C ILE A 568 -23.53 5.33 -23.25
N THR A 569 -23.09 6.20 -24.15
CA THR A 569 -22.65 5.83 -25.50
C THR A 569 -21.48 4.83 -25.44
N GLU A 570 -20.49 5.06 -24.58
CA GLU A 570 -19.38 4.13 -24.43
C GLU A 570 -19.80 2.80 -23.83
N THR A 571 -20.69 2.80 -22.84
CA THR A 571 -21.22 1.56 -22.24
C THR A 571 -22.03 0.75 -23.27
N GLU A 572 -22.85 1.40 -24.08
CA GLU A 572 -23.60 0.75 -25.14
C GLU A 572 -22.69 0.18 -26.23
N ARG A 573 -21.67 0.92 -26.68
CA ARG A 573 -20.64 0.44 -27.61
C ARG A 573 -19.98 -0.84 -27.11
N ARG A 574 -19.54 -0.84 -25.84
CA ARG A 574 -18.92 -2.01 -25.23
C ARG A 574 -19.86 -3.18 -25.15
N ARG A 575 -21.12 -2.93 -24.75
CA ARG A 575 -22.14 -3.96 -24.65
C ARG A 575 -22.45 -4.61 -26.01
N GLU A 576 -22.54 -3.84 -27.09
CA GLU A 576 -22.75 -4.36 -28.45
C GLU A 576 -21.61 -5.28 -28.90
N ILE A 577 -20.34 -4.85 -28.72
CA ILE A 577 -19.16 -5.67 -29.04
C ILE A 577 -19.16 -7.00 -28.25
N GLN A 578 -19.50 -6.94 -26.96
CA GLN A 578 -19.57 -8.12 -26.10
C GLN A 578 -20.68 -9.07 -26.50
N ASP A 579 -21.85 -8.55 -26.86
CA ASP A 579 -23.01 -9.34 -27.29
C ASP A 579 -22.77 -10.01 -28.66
N GLU A 580 -22.18 -9.28 -29.60
CA GLU A 580 -21.77 -9.84 -30.91
C GLU A 580 -20.75 -10.97 -30.75
N TYR A 581 -19.72 -10.75 -29.92
CA TYR A 581 -18.71 -11.78 -29.64
C TYR A 581 -19.35 -13.03 -28.99
N ASN A 582 -20.23 -12.85 -28.00
CA ASN A 582 -20.93 -13.96 -27.35
C ASN A 582 -21.78 -14.76 -28.32
N LYS A 583 -22.52 -14.09 -29.25
CA LYS A 583 -23.33 -14.73 -30.28
C LYS A 583 -22.48 -15.53 -31.27
N GLU A 584 -21.37 -14.96 -31.71
CA GLU A 584 -20.45 -15.60 -32.65
C GLU A 584 -19.81 -16.87 -32.07
N HIS A 585 -19.44 -16.82 -30.75
CA HIS A 585 -18.77 -17.92 -30.08
C HIS A 585 -19.69 -18.84 -29.26
N GLY A 586 -21.00 -18.57 -29.25
CA GLY A 586 -21.99 -19.38 -28.51
C GLY A 586 -21.79 -19.31 -26.98
N ILE A 587 -21.31 -18.17 -26.45
CA ILE A 587 -21.05 -18.00 -25.03
C ILE A 587 -22.32 -17.50 -24.33
N THR A 588 -22.68 -18.14 -23.23
CA THR A 588 -23.76 -17.69 -22.34
C THR A 588 -23.15 -16.96 -21.15
N PRO A 589 -23.54 -15.69 -20.87
CA PRO A 589 -23.05 -14.94 -19.74
C PRO A 589 -23.25 -15.67 -18.41
N GLN A 590 -22.22 -15.72 -17.58
CA GLN A 590 -22.26 -16.35 -16.25
C GLN A 590 -21.79 -15.38 -15.18
N THR A 591 -22.62 -15.22 -14.14
CA THR A 591 -22.27 -14.41 -12.98
C THR A 591 -21.01 -14.97 -12.29
N ILE A 592 -20.09 -14.10 -11.95
CA ILE A 592 -18.85 -14.46 -11.25
C ILE A 592 -19.22 -14.92 -9.84
N LYS A 593 -18.77 -16.12 -9.45
CA LYS A 593 -18.82 -16.60 -8.07
C LYS A 593 -17.41 -16.46 -7.48
N LYS A 594 -17.24 -15.57 -6.53
CA LYS A 594 -16.02 -15.43 -5.73
C LYS A 594 -16.28 -15.88 -4.30
N ASP A 595 -15.43 -16.73 -3.77
CA ASP A 595 -15.43 -17.02 -2.34
C ASP A 595 -15.20 -15.73 -1.56
N ILE A 596 -15.88 -15.58 -0.43
CA ILE A 596 -15.63 -14.50 0.51
C ILE A 596 -14.33 -14.88 1.21
N ARG A 597 -13.20 -14.42 0.68
CA ARG A 597 -11.89 -14.62 1.31
C ARG A 597 -11.77 -13.62 2.46
N ASP A 598 -11.38 -14.10 3.62
CA ASP A 598 -10.93 -13.22 4.70
C ASP A 598 -9.61 -12.58 4.24
N LEU A 599 -9.69 -11.37 3.71
CA LEU A 599 -8.52 -10.52 3.42
C LEU A 599 -7.79 -10.09 4.72
N ILE A 600 -8.36 -10.45 5.87
CA ILE A 600 -7.96 -10.03 7.22
C ILE A 600 -6.82 -10.91 7.80
N LYS A 601 -6.38 -11.98 7.14
CA LYS A 601 -5.29 -12.81 7.70
C LYS A 601 -3.92 -12.15 7.78
N ILE A 602 -3.74 -10.95 7.26
CA ILE A 602 -2.50 -10.17 7.43
C ILE A 602 -2.57 -9.25 8.66
N SER A 603 -3.77 -8.98 9.22
CA SER A 603 -3.95 -8.12 10.40
C SER A 603 -4.43 -8.86 11.65
N ASP A 604 -5.06 -10.04 11.54
CA ASP A 604 -5.67 -10.71 12.68
C ASP A 604 -4.72 -11.53 13.55
N GLU A 605 -3.49 -11.80 13.14
CA GLU A 605 -2.52 -12.50 14.01
C GLU A 605 -1.94 -11.61 15.12
N HIS A 606 -2.16 -10.28 15.07
CA HIS A 606 -1.74 -9.34 16.13
C HIS A 606 -2.86 -8.71 16.94
N GLU A 607 -4.15 -8.81 16.53
CA GLU A 607 -5.26 -8.31 17.35
C GLU A 607 -5.68 -9.23 18.51
N GLU A 608 -5.17 -10.45 18.60
CA GLU A 608 -5.40 -11.29 19.77
C GLU A 608 -4.55 -10.91 20.99
N GLU A 609 -3.52 -10.06 20.87
CA GLU A 609 -2.63 -9.70 21.99
C GLU A 609 -2.78 -8.29 22.57
N THR A 610 -3.43 -7.36 21.87
CA THR A 610 -3.71 -6.02 22.46
C THR A 610 -5.20 -5.75 22.45
N GLY A 611 -5.87 -6.16 23.53
CA GLY A 611 -7.28 -5.89 23.76
C GLY A 611 -7.54 -4.41 24.09
N GLY A 612 -7.42 -3.52 23.11
CA GLY A 612 -8.01 -2.19 23.18
C GLY A 612 -9.53 -2.28 23.03
N TYR A 613 -10.29 -1.71 23.95
CA TYR A 613 -11.73 -1.70 23.85
C TYR A 613 -12.20 -0.54 22.98
N GLU A 614 -12.95 -0.85 21.91
CA GLU A 614 -13.49 0.13 20.94
C GLU A 614 -14.58 1.08 21.49
N LYS A 615 -14.97 0.93 22.73
CA LYS A 615 -15.89 1.87 23.42
C LYS A 615 -15.17 2.57 24.55
N ASP A 616 -15.25 3.90 24.56
CA ASP A 616 -14.88 4.68 25.73
C ASP A 616 -15.53 4.09 26.99
N MET A 617 -14.76 3.90 28.04
CA MET A 617 -15.19 3.32 29.32
C MET A 617 -16.46 4.00 29.86
N GLU A 618 -16.59 5.31 29.63
CA GLU A 618 -17.74 6.14 30.01
C GLU A 618 -19.02 5.84 29.20
N SER A 619 -18.89 5.15 28.04
CA SER A 619 -20.03 4.80 27.17
C SER A 619 -20.53 3.36 27.36
N MET A 620 -19.86 2.56 28.20
CA MET A 620 -20.21 1.16 28.45
C MET A 620 -21.32 1.03 29.49
N SER A 621 -22.28 0.14 29.25
CA SER A 621 -23.26 -0.23 30.25
C SER A 621 -22.63 -1.04 31.38
N LYS A 622 -23.22 -1.02 32.56
CA LYS A 622 -22.79 -1.80 33.74
C LYS A 622 -22.58 -3.30 33.42
N LYS A 623 -23.39 -3.86 32.54
CA LYS A 623 -23.28 -5.26 32.10
C LYS A 623 -22.05 -5.48 31.23
N GLU A 624 -21.78 -4.58 30.28
CA GLU A 624 -20.59 -4.62 29.42
C GLU A 624 -19.31 -4.47 30.25
N LEU A 625 -19.27 -3.53 31.18
CA LEU A 625 -18.14 -3.36 32.11
C LEU A 625 -17.86 -4.64 32.92
N LYS A 626 -18.89 -5.32 33.39
CA LYS A 626 -18.72 -6.57 34.14
C LYS A 626 -18.13 -7.69 33.27
N GLU A 627 -18.63 -7.84 32.03
CA GLU A 627 -18.11 -8.84 31.09
C GLU A 627 -16.64 -8.57 30.74
N VAL A 628 -16.25 -7.30 30.58
CA VAL A 628 -14.88 -6.87 30.35
C VAL A 628 -13.98 -7.20 31.57
N ILE A 629 -14.43 -6.88 32.77
CA ILE A 629 -13.69 -7.17 34.01
C ILE A 629 -13.45 -8.67 34.18
N GLU A 630 -14.44 -9.51 33.91
CA GLU A 630 -14.32 -10.97 33.98
C GLU A 630 -13.29 -11.51 32.94
N ARG A 631 -13.32 -10.97 31.72
CA ARG A 631 -12.40 -11.34 30.64
C ARG A 631 -10.96 -10.90 30.93
N LEU A 632 -10.74 -9.66 31.34
CA LEU A 632 -9.41 -9.15 31.75
C LEU A 632 -8.83 -9.91 32.92
N SER A 633 -9.65 -10.22 33.91
CA SER A 633 -9.22 -11.00 35.07
C SER A 633 -8.76 -12.42 34.68
N LYS A 634 -9.45 -13.04 33.71
CA LYS A 634 -9.08 -14.35 33.18
C LYS A 634 -7.76 -14.28 32.40
N LYS A 635 -7.59 -13.29 31.51
CA LYS A 635 -6.35 -13.08 30.74
C LYS A 635 -5.16 -12.77 31.65
N MET A 636 -5.33 -11.91 32.66
CA MET A 636 -4.29 -11.60 33.65
C MET A 636 -3.81 -12.86 34.40
N ASN A 637 -4.75 -13.68 34.84
CA ASN A 637 -4.41 -14.93 35.55
C ASN A 637 -3.72 -15.94 34.62
N GLN A 638 -4.10 -15.98 33.35
CA GLN A 638 -3.45 -16.82 32.35
C GLN A 638 -2.01 -16.35 32.06
N ALA A 639 -1.80 -15.05 31.83
CA ALA A 639 -0.47 -14.48 31.65
C ALA A 639 0.44 -14.73 32.86
N ALA A 640 -0.10 -14.62 34.08
CA ALA A 640 0.63 -14.94 35.32
C ALA A 640 0.99 -16.43 35.40
N ALA A 641 0.11 -17.34 34.97
CA ALA A 641 0.37 -18.77 34.95
C ALA A 641 1.43 -19.16 33.91
N GLU A 642 1.49 -18.42 32.81
CA GLU A 642 2.50 -18.56 31.73
C GLU A 642 3.81 -17.85 32.04
N LEU A 643 3.95 -17.27 33.24
CA LEU A 643 5.13 -16.52 33.72
C LEU A 643 5.42 -15.21 32.94
N ASN A 644 4.45 -14.73 32.18
CA ASN A 644 4.54 -13.44 31.50
C ASN A 644 4.09 -12.31 32.45
N PHE A 645 4.99 -11.94 33.36
CA PHE A 645 4.68 -10.99 34.44
C PHE A 645 4.49 -9.55 33.97
N GLU A 646 5.07 -9.20 32.81
CA GLU A 646 4.92 -7.86 32.23
C GLU A 646 3.51 -7.68 31.69
N LEU A 647 3.02 -8.62 30.89
CA LEU A 647 1.63 -8.63 30.40
C LEU A 647 0.63 -8.75 31.55
N ALA A 648 0.91 -9.58 32.56
CA ALA A 648 0.05 -9.70 33.73
C ALA A 648 -0.03 -8.37 34.52
N ALA A 649 1.04 -7.59 34.58
CA ALA A 649 1.05 -6.28 35.23
C ALA A 649 0.25 -5.25 34.43
N GLN A 650 0.38 -5.21 33.10
CA GLN A 650 -0.41 -4.35 32.22
C GLN A 650 -1.92 -4.65 32.34
N LEU A 651 -2.30 -5.91 32.22
CA LEU A 651 -3.69 -6.35 32.35
C LEU A 651 -4.27 -6.08 33.76
N ARG A 652 -3.44 -6.12 34.79
CA ARG A 652 -3.85 -5.74 36.16
C ARG A 652 -4.16 -4.24 36.26
N ASP A 653 -3.33 -3.41 35.69
CA ASP A 653 -3.48 -1.95 35.76
C ASP A 653 -4.72 -1.52 34.93
N GLU A 654 -4.94 -2.10 33.78
CA GLU A 654 -6.16 -1.94 32.97
C GLU A 654 -7.42 -2.44 33.72
N LEU A 655 -7.36 -3.62 34.32
CA LEU A 655 -8.44 -4.18 35.13
C LEU A 655 -8.84 -3.25 36.29
N LYS A 656 -7.88 -2.52 36.85
CA LYS A 656 -8.11 -1.57 37.93
C LYS A 656 -8.94 -0.37 37.47
N GLU A 657 -8.68 0.15 36.30
CA GLU A 657 -9.44 1.25 35.70
C GLU A 657 -10.89 0.85 35.44
N PHE A 658 -11.12 -0.33 34.79
CA PHE A 658 -12.47 -0.85 34.59
C PHE A 658 -13.25 -1.15 35.89
N LYS A 659 -12.58 -1.56 36.91
CA LYS A 659 -13.21 -1.75 38.25
C LYS A 659 -13.62 -0.43 38.91
N ILE A 660 -12.85 0.62 38.73
CA ILE A 660 -13.21 1.96 39.21
C ILE A 660 -14.45 2.45 38.47
N ALA A 661 -14.47 2.39 37.14
CA ALA A 661 -15.63 2.76 36.32
C ALA A 661 -16.88 1.93 36.66
N TYR A 662 -16.73 0.64 36.96
CA TYR A 662 -17.84 -0.19 37.42
C TYR A 662 -18.40 0.22 38.79
N GLN A 663 -17.55 0.68 39.72
CA GLN A 663 -17.97 1.14 41.04
C GLN A 663 -18.71 2.48 40.99
N GLU A 664 -18.33 3.37 40.06
CA GLU A 664 -19.02 4.65 39.83
C GLU A 664 -20.47 4.49 39.33
N TYR A 665 -20.88 3.31 38.88
CA TYR A 665 -22.26 3.00 38.57
C TYR A 665 -23.14 2.63 39.79
N ASP A 666 -22.52 2.46 40.97
CA ASP A 666 -23.22 2.09 42.21
C ASP A 666 -23.41 3.29 43.17
N ASP A 667 -22.81 4.44 42.84
CA ASP A 667 -23.04 5.72 43.50
C ASP A 667 -23.97 6.65 42.70
#